data_aa66c111cdcfca106c3db1541bef505e
#
_entry.id   aa66c111cdcfca106c3db1541bef505e
#
_cell.length_a   1.000
_cell.length_b   1.000
_cell.length_c   1.000
_cell.angle_alpha   90.00
_cell.angle_beta   90.00
_cell.angle_gamma   90.00
#
_symmetry.space_group_name_H-M   'P 1'
#
loop_
_entity.id
_entity.type
_entity.pdbx_description
1 polymer ?
#
loop_
_entity_poly.entity_id
_entity_poly.type
_entity_poly.pdbx_seq_one_letter_code
_entity_poly.pdbx_strand_id
1 'polypeptide(L)'
;MAAWSPSAGTRSSCLINNGITETWRFPSASFLTGKNKTKRGSETLVVTRKHIYRDLGSYGLSKICASKTSVELKEEHVSTRGAKVHDLKKVASYLFRTKSGALVKVKVEKKREKYSIMVYVSSLEPNGADNKSSLVMVWGVYRSDSSCFLPLDFENSDQDSQTPFLKSSLSELMLELEFDGKESPFYLSFRLKLVSANDPNGLEMLTHRDTSFCVPVGFTAGHPLPLGLSSGPDGDSWNFAFFSRNSKRVVLCLYDDSTTDKPALELDLDPYVNRTGDVWHASVDKTWGFVRYGYHCKEDVHSEDDEAESIVLDPYATVIEKFLGSLFQNSSFDWGRDVSPNTPLEKLIVYRLNVKGFTQHKSSKLPTNVAGTFSGVAEKVNHLKALGTNAVLLEPIFSFSEQKGPYFPFHFFSPTDMYGHESAVNSMKEMVKRLHSEGIEVLLEVVFTHTAESGALEGIDDSSYYYKGKDSKSYLNCNYPVVQQLILESLRYWVTEFHVDGFCFINASSLLRGVHGEQLSRPPLVEAISFDPQLARTKLIADCWDPHDMKMPKEVKFPHWKRWAELNTRYCRDVRNFVRGRGVLSDLATRVCGSGDIFTDGRGPAFSFNYVSRNSGLSLVDLVSFSGPELASELSWNCGEEGETNKSAVLQTRLKQIRNLLFIQYISVGIPVLNMGDECGVSTNGSPLLESRKPFDWNMLASGFGAQITQFISFMTSVRARRSDVFQRSKFLKPKNIVWYANDQTTPNWEDTASRFLALRIRAKEQ
;
A
#
# COMPACT_ATOMS: atom_id res chain seq x y z
N MET A 1 24.68 -55.43 -16.32
CA MET A 1 24.44 -56.43 -15.28
C MET A 1 23.57 -55.81 -14.23
N ALA A 2 22.53 -56.21 -14.09
CA ALA A 2 21.30 -56.85 -13.68
C ALA A 2 20.36 -55.72 -13.26
N ALA A 3 19.26 -55.37 -13.91
CA ALA A 3 17.96 -56.02 -14.07
C ALA A 3 17.34 -56.52 -12.73
N TRP A 4 16.29 -55.87 -12.29
CA TRP A 4 15.07 -56.54 -11.77
C TRP A 4 13.92 -55.53 -11.63
N SER A 5 12.82 -55.82 -12.30
CA SER A 5 11.46 -55.31 -12.15
C SER A 5 10.53 -56.56 -11.88
N PRO A 6 9.22 -56.43 -11.81
CA PRO A 6 8.37 -55.91 -10.76
C PRO A 6 7.44 -57.04 -10.19
N SER A 7 6.66 -56.79 -9.16
CA SER A 7 5.52 -57.69 -8.89
C SER A 7 4.30 -56.87 -8.38
N ALA A 8 3.18 -57.28 -8.99
CA ALA A 8 1.84 -56.78 -8.78
C ALA A 8 1.07 -57.60 -7.70
N GLY A 9 -0.05 -57.03 -7.27
CA GLY A 9 -1.17 -57.71 -6.59
C GLY A 9 -1.34 -57.25 -5.15
N THR A 10 -2.49 -56.94 -4.58
CA THR A 10 -3.85 -57.41 -4.84
C THR A 10 -4.85 -56.51 -4.14
N ARG A 11 -6.06 -56.44 -4.68
CA ARG A 11 -7.27 -55.86 -4.09
C ARG A 11 -7.66 -56.51 -2.77
N SER A 12 -8.20 -55.70 -1.83
CA SER A 12 -9.32 -56.16 -1.01
C SER A 12 -10.20 -55.01 -0.56
N SER A 13 -11.45 -55.14 -0.84
CA SER A 13 -12.61 -54.37 -0.45
C SER A 13 -13.14 -54.84 0.92
N CYS A 14 -13.66 -53.91 1.75
CA CYS A 14 -14.77 -54.09 2.70
C CYS A 14 -15.12 -52.68 3.23
N LEU A 15 -16.19 -52.13 2.92
CA LEU A 15 -17.59 -52.04 3.30
C LEU A 15 -17.90 -51.84 4.81
N ILE A 16 -18.75 -50.81 5.05
CA ILE A 16 -19.83 -50.68 6.05
C ILE A 16 -19.46 -49.87 7.31
N ASN A 17 -20.04 -48.75 7.55
CA ASN A 17 -21.33 -48.15 7.81
C ASN A 17 -21.37 -47.18 9.01
N ASN A 18 -22.29 -46.25 8.95
CA ASN A 18 -22.93 -45.44 10.00
C ASN A 18 -22.15 -44.20 10.44
N GLY A 19 -22.51 -42.95 10.16
CA GLY A 19 -23.90 -42.39 10.07
C GLY A 19 -24.16 -41.55 11.31
N ILE A 20 -23.90 -40.22 11.27
CA ILE A 20 -24.65 -39.25 12.06
C ILE A 20 -24.64 -37.95 11.27
N THR A 21 -25.78 -37.60 10.69
CA THR A 21 -26.09 -36.31 10.12
C THR A 21 -26.78 -35.47 11.19
N GLU A 22 -26.16 -34.40 11.66
CA GLU A 22 -26.90 -33.37 12.37
C GLU A 22 -27.21 -32.20 11.43
N THR A 23 -28.48 -32.15 11.04
CA THR A 23 -29.07 -31.03 10.30
C THR A 23 -29.55 -29.96 11.27
N TRP A 24 -28.96 -28.77 11.18
CA TRP A 24 -29.52 -27.57 11.84
C TRP A 24 -30.57 -26.96 10.93
N ARG A 25 -31.83 -26.98 11.39
CA ARG A 25 -33.00 -26.31 10.78
C ARG A 25 -33.12 -24.90 11.36
N PHE A 26 -33.15 -23.88 10.51
CA PHE A 26 -33.65 -22.56 10.85
C PHE A 26 -35.18 -22.53 10.76
N PRO A 27 -35.91 -21.85 11.66
CA PRO A 27 -37.37 -21.77 11.60
C PRO A 27 -37.81 -20.74 10.57
N SER A 28 -38.71 -21.18 9.69
CA SER A 28 -39.43 -20.38 8.72
C SER A 28 -40.52 -19.54 9.40
N ALA A 29 -40.53 -18.23 9.18
CA ALA A 29 -41.64 -17.36 9.55
C ALA A 29 -42.81 -17.54 8.59
N SER A 30 -43.97 -17.92 9.12
CA SER A 30 -45.23 -18.07 8.41
C SER A 30 -45.89 -16.70 8.16
N PHE A 31 -46.19 -16.41 6.90
CA PHE A 31 -47.11 -15.32 6.53
C PHE A 31 -48.56 -15.79 6.62
N LEU A 32 -49.36 -15.10 7.41
CA LEU A 32 -50.82 -15.22 7.45
C LEU A 32 -51.43 -14.35 6.32
N THR A 33 -52.13 -15.01 5.45
CA THR A 33 -53.01 -14.38 4.46
C THR A 33 -54.34 -13.99 5.06
N GLY A 34 -54.69 -12.71 5.03
CA GLY A 34 -56.03 -12.21 5.29
C GLY A 34 -56.59 -11.51 4.03
N LYS A 35 -57.57 -12.10 3.39
CA LYS A 35 -58.37 -11.49 2.34
C LYS A 35 -59.37 -10.53 2.93
N ASN A 36 -59.46 -9.28 2.46
CA ASN A 36 -60.74 -8.61 2.30
C ASN A 36 -60.70 -7.59 1.14
N LYS A 37 -61.72 -7.71 0.30
CA LYS A 37 -62.05 -6.86 -0.85
C LYS A 37 -62.71 -5.59 -0.39
N THR A 38 -62.33 -4.40 -0.91
CA THR A 38 -63.30 -3.41 -1.38
C THR A 38 -62.65 -2.45 -2.39
N LYS A 39 -63.52 -1.90 -3.26
CA LYS A 39 -63.30 -1.28 -4.54
C LYS A 39 -62.94 0.22 -4.48
N ARG A 40 -62.31 0.67 -5.57
CA ARG A 40 -62.38 1.97 -6.27
C ARG A 40 -61.43 3.09 -5.85
N GLY A 41 -60.73 3.61 -6.89
CA GLY A 41 -60.17 4.94 -6.96
C GLY A 41 -58.79 4.95 -7.68
N SER A 42 -58.85 5.22 -9.01
CA SER A 42 -57.69 5.49 -9.85
C SER A 42 -57.12 6.89 -9.55
N GLU A 43 -55.92 7.01 -9.08
CA GLU A 43 -55.10 8.21 -9.29
C GLU A 43 -53.66 7.81 -9.50
N THR A 44 -53.19 8.15 -10.70
CA THR A 44 -51.84 7.91 -11.17
C THR A 44 -50.93 8.97 -10.60
N LEU A 45 -50.08 8.59 -9.62
CA LEU A 45 -49.02 9.46 -9.13
C LEU A 45 -47.75 9.16 -9.91
N VAL A 46 -47.45 10.03 -10.87
CA VAL A 46 -46.16 10.06 -11.57
C VAL A 46 -45.17 10.72 -10.66
N VAL A 47 -44.32 9.92 -9.98
CA VAL A 47 -43.16 10.42 -9.23
C VAL A 47 -41.97 10.49 -10.17
N THR A 48 -41.67 11.70 -10.62
CA THR A 48 -40.45 12.01 -11.39
C THR A 48 -39.22 11.85 -10.51
N ARG A 49 -38.38 10.87 -10.85
CA ARG A 49 -37.04 10.60 -10.31
C ARG A 49 -36.09 11.75 -10.66
N LYS A 50 -36.11 12.87 -9.92
CA LYS A 50 -35.09 13.92 -10.14
C LYS A 50 -34.56 14.68 -8.91
N HIS A 51 -34.89 14.28 -7.68
CA HIS A 51 -34.41 15.03 -6.49
C HIS A 51 -33.91 14.17 -5.30
N ILE A 52 -33.32 13.00 -5.52
CA ILE A 52 -32.77 12.15 -4.41
C ILE A 52 -31.24 11.96 -4.50
N TYR A 53 -30.53 12.71 -5.32
CA TYR A 53 -29.06 12.55 -5.45
C TYR A 53 -28.25 13.78 -5.01
N ARG A 54 -28.72 14.57 -4.05
CA ARG A 54 -27.93 15.71 -3.55
C ARG A 54 -27.69 15.77 -2.03
N ASP A 55 -28.23 14.83 -1.23
CA ASP A 55 -28.06 14.86 0.23
C ASP A 55 -27.52 13.58 0.87
N LEU A 56 -26.74 12.77 0.14
CA LEU A 56 -26.06 11.58 0.71
C LEU A 56 -24.52 11.72 0.78
N GLY A 57 -24.02 12.96 0.71
CA GLY A 57 -22.58 13.25 0.70
C GLY A 57 -21.97 13.65 2.05
N SER A 58 -22.69 13.74 3.14
CA SER A 58 -22.12 14.21 4.42
C SER A 58 -22.65 13.58 5.71
N TYR A 59 -23.40 12.50 5.65
CA TYR A 59 -23.93 11.85 6.85
C TYR A 59 -23.68 10.34 6.82
N GLY A 60 -22.54 9.91 7.27
CA GLY A 60 -22.35 8.48 7.31
C GLY A 60 -21.20 7.93 8.11
N LEU A 61 -20.73 8.54 9.21
CA LEU A 61 -19.81 7.83 10.15
C LEU A 61 -19.76 8.40 11.58
N SER A 62 -20.65 9.31 11.99
CA SER A 62 -20.61 9.88 13.35
C SER A 62 -21.77 9.51 14.26
N LYS A 63 -22.48 8.40 14.00
CA LYS A 63 -23.66 8.02 14.84
C LYS A 63 -23.68 6.58 15.35
N ILE A 64 -22.55 6.01 15.73
CA ILE A 64 -22.58 4.68 16.40
C ILE A 64 -22.02 4.69 17.84
N CYS A 65 -21.45 5.77 18.33
CA CYS A 65 -21.04 5.84 19.73
C CYS A 65 -21.39 7.17 20.37
N ALA A 66 -22.67 7.42 20.62
CA ALA A 66 -23.06 8.46 21.56
C ALA A 66 -24.33 8.03 22.31
N SER A 67 -24.17 7.65 23.55
CA SER A 67 -25.27 7.60 24.52
C SER A 67 -25.85 9.00 24.67
N LYS A 68 -27.17 9.06 24.61
CA LYS A 68 -27.98 10.27 24.67
C LYS A 68 -27.59 11.20 25.83
N THR A 69 -27.08 12.39 25.48
CA THR A 69 -27.26 13.60 26.27
C THR A 69 -27.47 14.74 25.28
N SER A 70 -28.72 15.23 25.28
CA SER A 70 -29.15 16.39 24.50
C SER A 70 -28.54 17.66 25.06
N VAL A 71 -27.81 18.41 24.23
CA VAL A 71 -27.44 19.81 24.50
C VAL A 71 -28.09 20.64 23.40
N GLU A 72 -29.06 21.49 23.78
CA GLU A 72 -29.65 22.48 22.90
C GLU A 72 -28.61 23.56 22.59
N LEU A 73 -28.26 23.73 21.33
CA LEU A 73 -27.54 24.88 20.80
C LEU A 73 -28.55 25.96 20.44
N LYS A 74 -28.51 27.10 21.11
CA LYS A 74 -29.15 28.35 20.67
C LYS A 74 -28.26 29.03 19.64
N GLU A 75 -28.72 29.15 18.39
CA GLU A 75 -28.12 30.03 17.39
C GLU A 75 -28.45 31.49 17.69
N GLU A 76 -27.45 32.30 18.00
CA GLU A 76 -27.54 33.76 17.94
C GLU A 76 -26.87 34.27 16.65
N HIS A 77 -27.68 34.85 15.81
CA HIS A 77 -27.22 35.64 14.65
C HIS A 77 -26.48 36.89 15.11
N VAL A 78 -25.19 37.01 14.83
CA VAL A 78 -24.44 38.25 15.00
C VAL A 78 -23.87 38.72 13.67
N SER A 79 -24.21 39.95 13.36
CA SER A 79 -23.86 40.77 12.21
C SER A 79 -22.35 41.05 12.15
N THR A 80 -21.80 40.93 10.93
CA THR A 80 -20.41 41.24 10.57
C THR A 80 -20.04 42.70 10.76
N ARG A 81 -19.13 43.00 11.68
CA ARG A 81 -18.19 44.14 11.62
C ARG A 81 -16.96 43.80 12.48
N GLY A 82 -15.80 43.75 11.85
CA GLY A 82 -14.44 43.87 12.37
C GLY A 82 -14.18 43.29 13.77
N ALA A 83 -14.09 41.96 13.89
CA ALA A 83 -13.70 41.32 15.13
C ALA A 83 -12.21 40.96 15.11
N LYS A 84 -11.49 41.45 16.12
CA LYS A 84 -10.17 40.98 16.54
C LYS A 84 -10.19 39.44 16.64
N VAL A 85 -9.12 38.79 16.17
CA VAL A 85 -8.86 37.37 16.39
C VAL A 85 -8.99 37.10 17.90
N HIS A 86 -10.12 36.48 18.28
CA HIS A 86 -10.28 35.92 19.62
C HIS A 86 -9.44 34.64 19.68
N ASP A 87 -8.48 34.59 20.61
CA ASP A 87 -7.79 33.38 21.02
C ASP A 87 -8.86 32.32 21.36
N LEU A 88 -9.05 31.35 20.47
CA LEU A 88 -9.87 30.19 20.73
C LEU A 88 -9.19 29.39 21.84
N LYS A 89 -9.77 29.39 23.04
CA LYS A 89 -9.29 28.59 24.16
C LYS A 89 -9.40 27.11 23.81
N LYS A 90 -8.28 26.41 23.66
CA LYS A 90 -8.26 24.96 23.56
C LYS A 90 -8.62 24.38 24.95
N VAL A 91 -9.75 23.69 25.06
CA VAL A 91 -10.22 23.06 26.29
C VAL A 91 -10.37 21.58 26.09
N ALA A 92 -9.55 20.77 26.77
CA ALA A 92 -9.77 19.33 26.89
C ALA A 92 -10.55 19.01 28.18
N SER A 93 -11.45 18.04 28.13
CA SER A 93 -12.24 17.63 29.28
C SER A 93 -12.22 16.12 29.45
N TYR A 94 -11.90 15.65 30.66
CA TYR A 94 -11.85 14.25 31.06
C TYR A 94 -12.87 13.98 32.13
N LEU A 95 -13.54 12.85 32.08
CA LEU A 95 -14.56 12.46 33.04
C LEU A 95 -14.29 11.07 33.61
N PHE A 96 -14.06 10.99 34.87
CA PHE A 96 -13.81 9.74 35.60
C PHE A 96 -14.92 9.46 36.64
N ARG A 97 -15.02 8.21 37.07
CA ARG A 97 -15.82 7.78 38.22
C ARG A 97 -14.92 7.14 39.25
N THR A 98 -15.17 7.46 40.52
CA THR A 98 -14.55 6.75 41.63
C THR A 98 -15.28 5.44 41.90
N LYS A 99 -14.67 4.55 42.67
CA LYS A 99 -15.28 3.30 43.14
C LYS A 99 -16.52 3.56 44.01
N SER A 100 -16.54 4.67 44.73
CA SER A 100 -17.69 5.14 45.53
C SER A 100 -18.80 5.82 44.71
N GLY A 101 -18.63 5.94 43.37
CA GLY A 101 -19.63 6.53 42.48
C GLY A 101 -19.49 8.05 42.27
N ALA A 102 -18.58 8.74 42.94
CA ALA A 102 -18.35 10.17 42.74
C ALA A 102 -17.83 10.44 41.31
N LEU A 103 -18.22 11.59 40.75
CA LEU A 103 -17.77 12.05 39.44
C LEU A 103 -16.60 13.03 39.59
N VAL A 104 -15.50 12.74 38.87
CA VAL A 104 -14.32 13.60 38.78
C VAL A 104 -14.21 14.10 37.37
N LYS A 105 -14.37 15.42 37.17
CA LYS A 105 -14.25 16.07 35.89
C LYS A 105 -12.99 16.94 35.88
N VAL A 106 -12.12 16.72 34.93
CA VAL A 106 -10.89 17.51 34.76
C VAL A 106 -11.00 18.31 33.47
N LYS A 107 -10.77 19.61 33.55
CA LYS A 107 -10.65 20.48 32.38
C LYS A 107 -9.23 21.01 32.29
N VAL A 108 -8.62 20.87 31.14
CA VAL A 108 -7.29 21.41 30.79
C VAL A 108 -7.48 22.53 29.79
N GLU A 109 -7.17 23.76 30.17
CA GLU A 109 -7.26 24.94 29.33
C GLU A 109 -5.86 25.49 29.04
N LYS A 110 -5.53 25.77 27.76
CA LYS A 110 -4.32 26.52 27.39
C LYS A 110 -4.67 28.02 27.39
N LYS A 111 -4.01 28.78 28.22
CA LYS A 111 -4.12 30.24 28.29
C LYS A 111 -2.77 30.85 27.94
N ARG A 112 -2.56 31.24 26.67
CA ARG A 112 -1.27 31.76 26.14
C ARG A 112 -0.14 30.75 26.36
N GLU A 113 0.79 31.05 27.27
CA GLU A 113 1.96 30.21 27.59
C GLU A 113 1.78 29.33 28.82
N LYS A 114 0.58 29.29 29.42
CA LYS A 114 0.27 28.51 30.63
C LYS A 114 -0.86 27.53 30.41
N TYR A 115 -0.81 26.41 31.11
CA TYR A 115 -1.93 25.47 31.24
C TYR A 115 -2.61 25.67 32.60
N SER A 116 -3.94 25.82 32.59
CA SER A 116 -4.80 25.84 33.78
C SER A 116 -5.56 24.50 33.80
N ILE A 117 -5.40 23.74 34.88
CA ILE A 117 -6.05 22.45 35.09
C ILE A 117 -7.04 22.59 36.21
N MET A 118 -8.33 22.45 35.90
CA MET A 118 -9.43 22.55 36.84
C MET A 118 -10.01 21.16 37.11
N VAL A 119 -9.92 20.71 38.36
CA VAL A 119 -10.47 19.43 38.82
C VAL A 119 -11.75 19.69 39.60
N TYR A 120 -12.85 19.13 39.14
CA TYR A 120 -14.17 19.20 39.78
C TYR A 120 -14.55 17.83 40.31
N VAL A 121 -15.03 17.77 41.56
CA VAL A 121 -15.53 16.55 42.18
C VAL A 121 -16.96 16.78 42.61
N SER A 122 -17.88 15.94 42.14
CA SER A 122 -19.31 16.01 42.44
C SER A 122 -19.85 14.65 42.90
N SER A 123 -21.01 14.65 43.57
CA SER A 123 -21.70 13.44 44.07
C SER A 123 -20.92 12.68 45.16
N LEU A 124 -20.19 13.36 45.98
CA LEU A 124 -19.71 12.82 47.24
C LEU A 124 -20.91 12.71 48.17
N GLU A 125 -21.50 11.51 48.31
CA GLU A 125 -22.50 11.29 49.36
C GLU A 125 -21.82 11.34 50.72
N PRO A 126 -22.28 12.17 51.64
CA PRO A 126 -21.76 12.20 53.00
C PRO A 126 -22.34 11.02 53.80
N ASN A 127 -21.86 9.81 53.54
CA ASN A 127 -22.17 8.70 54.45
C ASN A 127 -21.42 8.93 55.76
N GLY A 128 -22.06 9.59 56.69
CA GLY A 128 -21.66 9.66 58.10
C GLY A 128 -20.40 10.52 58.39
N ALA A 129 -20.01 11.42 57.51
CA ALA A 129 -18.86 12.26 57.77
C ALA A 129 -19.24 13.44 58.68
N ASP A 130 -18.56 13.53 59.81
CA ASP A 130 -18.51 14.74 60.62
C ASP A 130 -18.24 15.95 59.74
N ASN A 131 -18.89 17.07 60.06
CA ASN A 131 -18.82 18.35 59.32
C ASN A 131 -17.40 18.96 59.21
N LYS A 132 -16.32 18.21 59.44
CA LYS A 132 -14.91 18.59 59.47
C LYS A 132 -13.99 17.81 58.52
N SER A 133 -14.53 17.02 57.58
CA SER A 133 -13.70 16.30 56.61
C SER A 133 -13.36 17.20 55.40
N SER A 134 -12.09 17.27 55.01
CA SER A 134 -11.60 17.99 53.83
C SER A 134 -11.14 17.03 52.75
N LEU A 135 -11.50 17.32 51.49
CA LEU A 135 -10.96 16.59 50.33
C LEU A 135 -9.65 17.20 49.91
N VAL A 136 -8.64 16.36 49.76
CA VAL A 136 -7.29 16.74 49.30
C VAL A 136 -6.95 15.94 48.04
N MET A 137 -6.32 16.59 47.07
CA MET A 137 -5.71 15.94 45.92
C MET A 137 -4.22 15.69 46.23
N VAL A 138 -3.82 14.44 46.15
CA VAL A 138 -2.42 14.02 46.20
C VAL A 138 -1.97 13.78 44.77
N TRP A 139 -1.01 14.56 44.26
CA TRP A 139 -0.68 14.58 42.85
C TRP A 139 0.80 14.70 42.57
N GLY A 140 1.20 14.22 41.39
CA GLY A 140 2.51 14.37 40.81
C GLY A 140 2.44 14.57 39.31
N VAL A 141 3.55 15.06 38.74
CA VAL A 141 3.69 15.29 37.31
C VAL A 141 4.78 14.39 36.76
N TYR A 142 4.48 13.69 35.69
CA TYR A 142 5.32 12.63 35.17
C TYR A 142 5.56 12.79 33.67
N ARG A 143 6.79 12.58 33.22
CA ARG A 143 7.14 12.24 31.85
C ARG A 143 7.59 10.78 31.82
N SER A 144 7.31 10.10 30.74
CA SER A 144 7.86 8.79 30.51
C SER A 144 9.29 8.94 29.94
N ASP A 145 10.22 8.22 30.53
CA ASP A 145 11.32 7.65 29.78
C ASP A 145 11.06 6.16 29.69
N SER A 146 11.75 5.45 28.84
CA SER A 146 11.56 4.08 28.39
C SER A 146 11.04 3.01 29.37
N SER A 147 11.08 3.18 30.69
CA SER A 147 10.78 2.09 31.64
C SER A 147 9.75 2.39 32.72
N CYS A 148 9.56 3.64 33.14
CA CYS A 148 8.62 4.04 34.15
C CYS A 148 8.28 5.54 34.07
N PHE A 149 7.14 5.93 34.70
CA PHE A 149 6.86 7.35 34.87
C PHE A 149 7.86 7.96 35.85
N LEU A 150 8.71 8.85 35.35
CA LEU A 150 9.62 9.63 36.19
C LEU A 150 8.94 10.89 36.68
N PRO A 151 9.07 11.25 37.98
CA PRO A 151 8.65 12.54 38.46
C PRO A 151 9.41 13.63 37.70
N LEU A 152 8.73 14.67 37.23
CA LEU A 152 9.42 15.88 36.78
C LEU A 152 10.01 16.55 38.02
N ASP A 153 11.30 16.85 38.00
CA ASP A 153 11.98 17.62 39.03
C ASP A 153 11.43 19.08 39.02
N PHE A 154 10.34 19.29 39.73
CA PHE A 154 10.03 20.62 40.23
C PHE A 154 10.95 20.86 41.42
N GLU A 155 11.74 21.91 41.40
CA GLU A 155 12.64 22.29 42.47
C GLU A 155 12.01 22.02 43.84
N ASN A 156 12.50 21.01 44.57
CA ASN A 156 12.18 20.62 45.93
C ASN A 156 10.99 19.73 46.25
N SER A 157 10.83 18.52 45.70
CA SER A 157 9.97 17.58 46.42
C SER A 157 10.26 16.09 46.18
N ASP A 158 10.82 15.44 47.15
CA ASP A 158 10.73 14.01 47.40
C ASP A 158 9.34 13.57 47.93
N GLN A 159 8.32 14.40 47.86
CA GLN A 159 6.97 14.11 48.39
C GLN A 159 5.88 14.51 47.38
N ASP A 160 4.92 13.62 47.17
CA ASP A 160 3.68 13.90 46.46
C ASP A 160 3.08 15.24 46.95
N SER A 161 2.80 16.15 46.01
CA SER A 161 2.18 17.42 46.36
C SER A 161 0.76 17.22 46.82
N GLN A 162 0.36 17.89 47.93
CA GLN A 162 -0.97 17.82 48.46
C GLN A 162 -1.68 19.20 48.36
N THR A 163 -2.84 19.22 47.71
CA THR A 163 -3.60 20.46 47.51
C THR A 163 -5.06 20.25 47.91
N PRO A 164 -5.61 21.08 48.82
CA PRO A 164 -7.01 20.95 49.25
C PRO A 164 -7.97 21.48 48.19
N PHE A 165 -9.14 20.86 48.10
CA PHE A 165 -10.25 21.34 47.27
C PHE A 165 -10.95 22.53 47.93
N LEU A 166 -11.40 23.48 47.11
CA LEU A 166 -12.24 24.60 47.49
C LEU A 166 -13.71 24.29 47.12
N LYS A 167 -14.65 24.77 47.93
CA LYS A 167 -16.07 24.62 47.65
C LYS A 167 -16.50 25.60 46.55
N SER A 168 -16.87 25.05 45.37
CA SER A 168 -17.33 25.85 44.23
C SER A 168 -18.83 26.09 44.21
N SER A 169 -19.62 25.12 44.67
CA SER A 169 -21.08 25.19 44.80
C SER A 169 -21.57 24.31 45.95
N LEU A 170 -22.89 24.24 46.16
CA LEU A 170 -23.49 23.41 47.25
C LEU A 170 -23.15 21.92 47.11
N SER A 171 -22.85 21.44 45.89
CA SER A 171 -22.63 20.00 45.60
C SER A 171 -21.33 19.73 44.84
N GLU A 172 -20.46 20.73 44.60
CA GLU A 172 -19.26 20.57 43.79
C GLU A 172 -18.05 21.20 44.47
N LEU A 173 -16.97 20.40 44.52
CA LEU A 173 -15.66 20.84 44.98
C LEU A 173 -14.77 21.10 43.80
N MET A 174 -13.93 22.14 43.79
CA MET A 174 -13.05 22.52 42.73
C MET A 174 -11.63 22.75 43.23
N LEU A 175 -10.66 22.42 42.36
CA LEU A 175 -9.25 22.71 42.54
C LEU A 175 -8.68 23.18 41.21
N GLU A 176 -7.83 24.21 41.21
CA GLU A 176 -7.15 24.71 40.03
C GLU A 176 -5.62 24.65 40.23
N LEU A 177 -4.92 24.12 39.24
CA LEU A 177 -3.47 24.10 39.15
C LEU A 177 -3.06 24.86 37.89
N GLU A 178 -1.97 25.63 37.96
CA GLU A 178 -1.37 26.31 36.82
C GLU A 178 0.05 25.80 36.60
N PHE A 179 0.38 25.48 35.34
CA PHE A 179 1.71 25.03 34.87
C PHE A 179 2.23 25.94 33.74
N ASP A 180 3.54 26.14 33.69
CA ASP A 180 4.16 26.82 32.55
C ASP A 180 4.07 25.94 31.29
N GLY A 181 3.76 26.55 30.17
CA GLY A 181 3.70 25.84 28.89
C GLY A 181 5.02 25.21 28.47
N LYS A 182 6.16 25.71 28.95
CA LYS A 182 7.50 25.16 28.68
C LYS A 182 7.74 23.79 29.33
N GLU A 183 6.99 23.47 30.37
CA GLU A 183 7.10 22.21 31.10
C GLU A 183 6.30 21.09 30.45
N SER A 184 5.34 21.43 29.60
CA SER A 184 4.51 20.44 28.89
C SER A 184 5.26 19.89 27.65
N PRO A 185 4.89 18.71 27.12
CA PRO A 185 3.81 17.84 27.58
C PRO A 185 4.23 16.98 28.78
N PHE A 186 3.23 16.64 29.61
CA PHE A 186 3.39 15.73 30.75
C PHE A 186 2.04 15.06 31.10
N TYR A 187 2.09 14.07 31.98
CA TYR A 187 0.91 13.52 32.64
C TYR A 187 0.77 14.10 34.06
N LEU A 188 -0.43 14.58 34.40
CA LEU A 188 -0.83 14.83 35.79
C LEU A 188 -1.46 13.55 36.32
N SER A 189 -0.79 12.88 37.26
CA SER A 189 -1.33 11.73 37.99
C SER A 189 -1.74 12.15 39.38
N PHE A 190 -2.94 11.75 39.82
CA PHE A 190 -3.42 12.13 41.14
C PHE A 190 -4.35 11.09 41.75
N ARG A 191 -4.47 11.16 43.08
CA ARG A 191 -5.43 10.42 43.93
C ARG A 191 -6.21 11.42 44.74
N LEU A 192 -7.44 11.07 45.10
CA LEU A 192 -8.24 11.88 46.01
C LEU A 192 -8.17 11.26 47.42
N LYS A 193 -8.03 12.10 48.44
CA LYS A 193 -7.91 11.67 49.82
C LYS A 193 -8.88 12.48 50.70
N LEU A 194 -9.77 11.75 51.39
CA LEU A 194 -10.69 12.37 52.33
C LEU A 194 -10.05 12.35 53.72
N VAL A 195 -9.61 13.50 54.22
CA VAL A 195 -8.92 13.65 55.49
C VAL A 195 -9.85 14.20 56.52
N SER A 196 -9.89 13.63 57.73
CA SER A 196 -10.65 14.13 58.88
C SER A 196 -9.73 14.36 60.08
N ALA A 197 -10.18 15.19 61.04
CA ALA A 197 -9.42 15.45 62.25
C ALA A 197 -9.12 14.19 63.08
N ASN A 198 -9.92 13.13 62.92
CA ASN A 198 -9.78 11.85 63.64
C ASN A 198 -9.01 10.79 62.86
N ASP A 199 -8.75 11.01 61.55
CA ASP A 199 -7.98 10.12 60.67
C ASP A 199 -7.12 10.95 59.72
N PRO A 200 -5.87 11.29 60.09
CA PRO A 200 -4.96 12.05 59.24
C PRO A 200 -4.47 11.23 58.03
N ASN A 201 -4.54 9.89 58.09
CA ASN A 201 -4.21 9.06 56.97
C ASN A 201 -5.30 8.99 55.91
N GLY A 202 -6.56 9.33 56.28
CA GLY A 202 -7.67 9.54 55.35
C GLY A 202 -8.02 8.37 54.46
N LEU A 203 -9.22 8.38 53.89
CA LEU A 203 -9.68 7.40 52.91
C LEU A 203 -9.20 7.79 51.50
N GLU A 204 -8.39 6.96 50.85
CA GLU A 204 -8.02 7.16 49.46
C GLU A 204 -9.17 6.76 48.51
N MET A 205 -9.41 7.60 47.52
CA MET A 205 -10.36 7.37 46.44
C MET A 205 -9.62 7.31 45.12
N LEU A 206 -9.65 6.14 44.51
CA LEU A 206 -9.08 5.83 43.19
C LEU A 206 -10.19 5.79 42.12
N THR A 207 -9.82 5.60 40.88
CA THR A 207 -10.77 5.33 39.81
C THR A 207 -11.55 4.05 40.11
N HIS A 208 -12.64 3.82 39.40
CA HIS A 208 -13.41 2.57 39.51
C HIS A 208 -12.57 1.30 39.15
N ARG A 209 -11.37 1.46 38.61
CA ARG A 209 -10.42 0.40 38.27
C ARG A 209 -9.27 0.24 39.27
N ASP A 210 -9.36 0.89 40.43
CA ASP A 210 -8.29 0.92 41.43
C ASP A 210 -6.94 1.52 40.96
N THR A 211 -6.99 2.44 39.99
CA THR A 211 -5.81 3.17 39.50
C THR A 211 -5.89 4.65 39.92
N SER A 212 -4.75 5.34 39.92
CA SER A 212 -4.70 6.80 39.99
C SER A 212 -5.43 7.41 38.79
N PHE A 213 -5.93 8.65 38.99
CA PHE A 213 -6.42 9.47 37.86
C PHE A 213 -5.23 9.96 37.10
N CYS A 214 -5.26 9.82 35.76
CA CYS A 214 -4.16 10.26 34.90
C CYS A 214 -4.73 11.15 33.79
N VAL A 215 -4.16 12.34 33.60
CA VAL A 215 -4.63 13.32 32.64
C VAL A 215 -3.46 13.88 31.84
N PRO A 216 -3.46 13.78 30.51
CA PRO A 216 -2.45 14.36 29.67
C PRO A 216 -2.58 15.89 29.60
N VAL A 217 -1.44 16.59 29.70
CA VAL A 217 -1.32 18.04 29.61
C VAL A 217 -0.34 18.41 28.51
N GLY A 218 -0.75 19.30 27.60
CA GLY A 218 0.03 19.64 26.41
C GLY A 218 -0.14 18.68 25.22
N PHE A 219 -0.81 17.57 25.44
CA PHE A 219 -1.26 16.68 24.39
C PHE A 219 -2.65 16.13 24.77
N THR A 220 -3.32 15.52 23.79
CA THR A 220 -4.66 14.97 24.02
C THR A 220 -4.74 13.54 23.48
N ALA A 221 -5.85 12.86 23.77
CA ALA A 221 -6.08 11.52 23.26
C ALA A 221 -5.99 11.45 21.72
N GLY A 222 -6.35 12.51 21.01
CA GLY A 222 -6.42 12.47 19.55
C GLY A 222 -7.57 11.60 19.05
N HIS A 223 -7.46 11.15 17.80
CA HIS A 223 -8.48 10.37 17.11
C HIS A 223 -7.86 9.07 16.52
N PRO A 224 -8.59 7.94 16.53
CA PRO A 224 -8.07 6.66 16.03
C PRO A 224 -7.98 6.57 14.50
N LEU A 225 -8.53 7.52 13.77
CA LEU A 225 -8.54 7.58 12.31
C LEU A 225 -8.32 9.02 11.80
N PRO A 226 -7.68 9.19 10.62
CA PRO A 226 -7.06 8.14 9.79
C PRO A 226 -5.83 7.55 10.48
N LEU A 227 -5.41 6.33 10.08
CA LEU A 227 -4.15 5.76 10.54
C LEU A 227 -2.96 6.57 10.01
N GLY A 228 -1.87 6.58 10.77
CA GLY A 228 -0.70 7.39 10.49
C GLY A 228 -0.78 8.80 11.05
N LEU A 229 0.06 9.68 10.51
CA LEU A 229 0.11 11.09 10.85
C LEU A 229 -0.93 11.88 10.08
N SER A 230 -1.73 12.67 10.78
CA SER A 230 -2.69 13.60 10.18
C SER A 230 -2.72 14.94 10.92
N SER A 231 -3.31 15.97 10.32
CA SER A 231 -3.56 17.23 11.03
C SER A 231 -4.81 17.09 11.89
N GLY A 232 -4.77 17.60 13.10
CA GLY A 232 -5.95 17.71 13.96
C GLY A 232 -7.02 18.65 13.35
N PRO A 233 -8.25 18.63 13.89
CA PRO A 233 -9.38 19.39 13.34
C PRO A 233 -9.13 20.90 13.25
N ASP A 234 -8.31 21.44 14.15
CA ASP A 234 -8.00 22.89 14.24
C ASP A 234 -6.85 23.29 13.29
N GLY A 235 -6.18 22.33 12.66
CA GLY A 235 -4.99 22.56 11.86
C GLY A 235 -3.70 22.81 12.68
N ASP A 236 -3.79 23.05 14.00
CA ASP A 236 -2.69 23.44 14.88
C ASP A 236 -2.07 22.28 15.65
N SER A 237 -2.54 21.08 15.46
CA SER A 237 -2.02 19.86 16.10
C SER A 237 -1.73 18.77 15.09
N TRP A 238 -0.80 17.88 15.46
CA TRP A 238 -0.59 16.59 14.78
C TRP A 238 -1.40 15.52 15.47
N ASN A 239 -2.11 14.68 14.72
CA ASN A 239 -2.76 13.48 15.21
C ASN A 239 -1.98 12.25 14.74
N PHE A 240 -1.58 11.43 15.68
CA PHE A 240 -0.89 10.16 15.47
C PHE A 240 -1.87 9.04 15.73
N ALA A 241 -2.04 8.12 14.81
CA ALA A 241 -2.91 6.96 14.95
C ALA A 241 -2.20 5.71 14.41
N PHE A 242 -2.10 4.68 15.23
CA PHE A 242 -1.21 3.55 15.01
C PHE A 242 -1.87 2.25 15.46
N PHE A 243 -1.95 1.27 14.55
CA PHE A 243 -2.54 -0.03 14.86
C PHE A 243 -1.52 -0.95 15.52
N SER A 244 -1.82 -1.41 16.72
CA SER A 244 -1.18 -2.57 17.34
C SER A 244 -2.12 -3.26 18.32
N ARG A 245 -2.46 -4.51 18.03
CA ARG A 245 -3.35 -5.33 18.87
C ARG A 245 -2.64 -5.85 20.11
N ASN A 246 -1.41 -6.36 19.92
CA ASN A 246 -0.71 -7.12 20.93
C ASN A 246 0.13 -6.25 21.87
N SER A 247 0.53 -5.05 21.43
CA SER A 247 1.29 -4.15 22.30
C SER A 247 0.49 -3.79 23.55
N LYS A 248 1.11 -4.04 24.69
CA LYS A 248 0.59 -3.61 26.01
C LYS A 248 1.05 -2.20 26.35
N ARG A 249 2.17 -1.77 25.77
CA ARG A 249 2.76 -0.45 25.91
C ARG A 249 3.19 0.09 24.56
N VAL A 250 2.84 1.34 24.27
CA VAL A 250 3.30 2.07 23.10
C VAL A 250 3.79 3.44 23.54
N VAL A 251 5.01 3.78 23.17
CA VAL A 251 5.63 5.08 23.43
C VAL A 251 5.77 5.82 22.11
N LEU A 252 5.21 7.03 22.01
CA LEU A 252 5.41 7.92 20.88
C LEU A 252 6.71 8.72 21.12
N CYS A 253 7.68 8.51 20.24
CA CYS A 253 8.99 9.16 20.28
C CYS A 253 9.02 10.33 19.30
N LEU A 254 9.30 11.54 19.78
CA LEU A 254 9.35 12.77 19.01
C LEU A 254 10.76 13.33 19.00
N TYR A 255 11.21 13.78 17.84
CA TYR A 255 12.57 14.25 17.59
C TYR A 255 12.54 15.71 17.13
N ASP A 256 13.45 16.51 17.65
CA ASP A 256 13.73 17.86 17.19
C ASP A 256 14.72 17.86 16.02
N ASP A 257 15.11 19.05 15.57
CA ASP A 257 16.08 19.25 14.49
C ASP A 257 17.54 18.98 14.94
N SER A 258 17.76 18.66 16.22
CA SER A 258 19.09 18.29 16.70
C SER A 258 19.55 16.98 16.04
N THR A 259 20.84 16.86 15.80
CA THR A 259 21.44 15.71 15.13
C THR A 259 21.53 14.45 16.01
N THR A 260 20.90 14.45 17.18
CA THR A 260 20.96 13.33 18.13
C THR A 260 20.07 12.19 17.68
N ASP A 261 20.56 10.97 17.81
CA ASP A 261 19.80 9.73 17.52
C ASP A 261 18.81 9.39 18.65
N LYS A 262 18.70 10.23 19.67
CA LYS A 262 17.80 10.05 20.79
C LYS A 262 16.56 10.93 20.63
N PRO A 263 15.36 10.45 21.00
CA PRO A 263 14.17 11.28 21.00
C PRO A 263 14.33 12.46 21.97
N ALA A 264 13.83 13.62 21.54
CA ALA A 264 13.76 14.80 22.39
C ALA A 264 12.62 14.68 23.41
N LEU A 265 11.60 13.90 23.08
CA LEU A 265 10.46 13.62 23.95
C LEU A 265 9.91 12.22 23.67
N GLU A 266 9.64 11.51 24.74
CA GLU A 266 8.94 10.21 24.73
C GLU A 266 7.61 10.37 25.46
N LEU A 267 6.51 9.97 24.81
CA LEU A 267 5.16 9.97 25.39
C LEU A 267 4.69 8.53 25.52
N ASP A 268 4.68 8.02 26.74
CA ASP A 268 4.09 6.73 27.04
C ASP A 268 2.57 6.85 26.98
N LEU A 269 1.94 6.16 26.03
CA LEU A 269 0.52 6.29 25.77
C LEU A 269 -0.30 5.48 26.76
N ASP A 270 -1.20 6.15 27.49
CA ASP A 270 -2.13 5.48 28.43
C ASP A 270 -3.17 4.66 27.64
N PRO A 271 -3.21 3.32 27.79
CA PRO A 271 -4.15 2.47 27.07
C PRO A 271 -5.63 2.76 27.35
N TYR A 272 -5.94 3.48 28.42
CA TYR A 272 -7.33 3.87 28.76
C TYR A 272 -7.75 5.19 28.09
N VAL A 273 -6.80 6.03 27.74
CA VAL A 273 -7.04 7.36 27.15
C VAL A 273 -6.66 7.37 25.68
N ASN A 274 -5.51 6.78 25.36
CA ASN A 274 -4.84 6.87 24.07
C ASN A 274 -5.06 5.64 23.19
N ARG A 275 -6.04 4.78 23.50
CA ARG A 275 -6.34 3.57 22.72
C ARG A 275 -7.84 3.41 22.49
N THR A 276 -8.22 3.15 21.25
CA THR A 276 -9.59 2.79 20.85
C THR A 276 -9.56 1.46 20.09
N GLY A 277 -10.05 0.40 20.71
CA GLY A 277 -9.89 -0.95 20.18
C GLY A 277 -8.41 -1.34 20.08
N ASP A 278 -7.95 -1.63 18.89
CA ASP A 278 -6.55 -2.00 18.62
C ASP A 278 -5.71 -0.82 18.07
N VAL A 279 -6.27 0.40 18.06
CA VAL A 279 -5.58 1.59 17.56
C VAL A 279 -5.15 2.48 18.71
N TRP A 280 -3.86 2.77 18.79
CA TRP A 280 -3.25 3.74 19.69
C TRP A 280 -3.25 5.11 19.01
N HIS A 281 -3.56 6.18 19.75
CA HIS A 281 -3.66 7.50 19.18
C HIS A 281 -3.35 8.61 20.19
N ALA A 282 -2.72 9.67 19.69
CA ALA A 282 -2.42 10.87 20.47
C ALA A 282 -2.45 12.10 19.55
N SER A 283 -2.77 13.26 20.11
CA SER A 283 -2.66 14.53 19.39
C SER A 283 -1.73 15.49 20.12
N VAL A 284 -0.74 16.01 19.41
CA VAL A 284 0.33 16.86 19.92
C VAL A 284 0.29 18.20 19.19
N ASP A 285 0.49 19.30 19.91
CA ASP A 285 0.49 20.66 19.34
C ASP A 285 1.70 20.87 18.40
N LYS A 286 1.48 21.47 17.23
CA LYS A 286 2.53 21.78 16.24
C LYS A 286 3.57 22.81 16.71
N THR A 287 3.25 23.60 17.73
CA THR A 287 4.13 24.65 18.26
C THR A 287 5.39 24.14 18.94
N TRP A 288 5.51 22.82 19.16
CA TRP A 288 6.65 22.20 19.86
C TRP A 288 7.94 22.10 19.04
N GLY A 289 7.84 22.28 17.71
CA GLY A 289 9.01 22.29 16.83
C GLY A 289 9.65 20.91 16.59
N PHE A 290 8.95 19.82 16.88
CA PHE A 290 9.41 18.49 16.49
C PHE A 290 9.38 18.32 14.97
N VAL A 291 10.31 17.54 14.45
CA VAL A 291 10.51 17.34 13.01
C VAL A 291 10.30 15.89 12.56
N ARG A 292 10.53 14.92 13.44
CA ARG A 292 10.42 13.48 13.14
C ARG A 292 9.77 12.73 14.30
N TYR A 293 9.26 11.55 14.02
CA TYR A 293 8.61 10.68 15.01
C TYR A 293 8.81 9.19 14.71
N GLY A 294 8.63 8.39 15.74
CA GLY A 294 8.61 6.92 15.69
C GLY A 294 7.92 6.36 16.93
N TYR A 295 7.92 5.05 17.06
CA TYR A 295 7.28 4.39 18.20
C TYR A 295 8.20 3.36 18.83
N HIS A 296 8.05 3.13 20.14
CA HIS A 296 8.47 1.91 20.81
C HIS A 296 7.24 1.08 21.14
N CYS A 297 7.28 -0.21 20.85
CA CYS A 297 6.17 -1.13 21.08
C CYS A 297 6.66 -2.31 21.93
N LYS A 298 5.98 -2.62 23.04
CA LYS A 298 6.25 -3.78 23.89
C LYS A 298 5.03 -4.67 24.00
N GLU A 299 5.20 -5.96 23.73
CA GLU A 299 4.17 -6.98 23.97
C GLU A 299 4.13 -7.42 25.43
N ASP A 300 5.26 -7.40 26.13
CA ASP A 300 5.34 -7.73 27.56
C ASP A 300 5.98 -6.58 28.35
N VAL A 301 5.28 -6.17 29.41
CA VAL A 301 5.72 -5.08 30.30
C VAL A 301 6.85 -5.51 31.23
N HIS A 302 7.06 -6.82 31.41
CA HIS A 302 7.98 -7.40 32.39
C HIS A 302 9.22 -8.08 31.79
N SER A 303 9.47 -7.97 30.48
CA SER A 303 10.74 -8.44 29.92
C SER A 303 11.86 -7.49 30.38
N GLU A 304 12.69 -7.97 31.30
CA GLU A 304 13.91 -7.28 31.78
C GLU A 304 15.06 -7.33 30.78
N ASP A 305 14.80 -7.79 29.54
CA ASP A 305 15.83 -7.79 28.51
C ASP A 305 16.01 -6.35 28.01
N ASP A 306 17.05 -5.70 28.54
CA ASP A 306 17.63 -4.43 28.11
C ASP A 306 18.26 -4.49 26.69
N GLU A 307 17.70 -5.25 25.77
CA GLU A 307 18.02 -5.07 24.36
C GLU A 307 17.48 -3.70 23.97
N ALA A 308 18.38 -2.84 23.51
CA ALA A 308 18.09 -1.47 23.11
C ALA A 308 16.76 -1.42 22.32
N GLU A 309 15.74 -0.77 22.89
CA GLU A 309 14.41 -0.70 22.31
C GLU A 309 14.50 -0.16 20.89
N SER A 310 14.25 -1.03 19.90
CA SER A 310 14.29 -0.61 18.51
C SER A 310 13.09 0.30 18.22
N ILE A 311 13.39 1.45 17.60
CA ILE A 311 12.35 2.38 17.17
C ILE A 311 11.66 1.79 15.94
N VAL A 312 10.35 1.81 15.97
CA VAL A 312 9.50 1.30 14.91
C VAL A 312 8.97 2.48 14.07
N LEU A 313 9.13 2.37 12.76
CA LEU A 313 8.61 3.32 11.79
C LEU A 313 7.09 3.18 11.66
N ASP A 314 6.38 4.31 11.57
CA ASP A 314 4.94 4.32 11.25
C ASP A 314 4.68 3.69 9.86
N PRO A 315 3.85 2.65 9.75
CA PRO A 315 3.51 2.02 8.46
C PRO A 315 2.88 2.98 7.43
N TYR A 316 2.32 4.08 7.89
CA TYR A 316 1.63 5.09 7.08
C TYR A 316 2.46 6.37 6.87
N ALA A 317 3.73 6.39 7.27
CA ALA A 317 4.57 7.57 7.07
C ALA A 317 4.71 7.90 5.58
N THR A 318 4.36 9.11 5.17
CA THR A 318 4.43 9.54 3.76
C THR A 318 5.80 10.10 3.37
N VAL A 319 6.59 10.53 4.36
CA VAL A 319 7.98 10.94 4.22
C VAL A 319 8.79 10.27 5.31
N ILE A 320 9.89 9.64 4.92
CA ILE A 320 10.78 8.89 5.82
C ILE A 320 12.14 9.56 5.83
N GLU A 321 12.67 9.84 7.01
CA GLU A 321 14.00 10.37 7.22
C GLU A 321 14.72 9.52 8.27
N LYS A 322 15.84 8.90 7.93
CA LYS A 322 16.63 8.06 8.86
C LYS A 322 15.80 6.98 9.59
N PHE A 323 14.91 6.28 8.88
CA PHE A 323 13.99 5.28 9.43
C PHE A 323 12.95 5.83 10.43
N LEU A 324 12.69 7.13 10.42
CA LEU A 324 11.64 7.80 11.19
C LEU A 324 10.64 8.45 10.25
N GLY A 325 9.39 8.61 10.69
CA GLY A 325 8.40 9.41 9.98
C GLY A 325 8.74 10.91 10.12
N SER A 326 8.65 11.68 9.03
CA SER A 326 8.79 13.13 9.07
C SER A 326 7.47 13.79 9.43
N LEU A 327 7.50 14.80 10.28
CA LEU A 327 6.35 15.65 10.60
C LEU A 327 6.12 16.73 9.54
N PHE A 328 7.10 16.99 8.70
CA PHE A 328 6.94 17.84 7.52
C PHE A 328 6.16 17.04 6.47
N GLN A 329 4.84 17.15 6.53
CA GLN A 329 4.00 16.70 5.42
C GLN A 329 4.35 17.53 4.20
N ASN A 330 4.40 16.88 3.05
CA ASN A 330 4.71 17.52 1.79
C ASN A 330 3.92 18.82 1.63
N SER A 331 4.65 19.93 1.40
CA SER A 331 4.04 21.16 0.94
C SER A 331 3.15 20.85 -0.26
N SER A 332 2.00 21.48 -0.37
CA SER A 332 1.06 21.27 -1.48
C SER A 332 1.80 21.38 -2.81
N PHE A 333 1.96 20.26 -3.51
CA PHE A 333 2.56 20.23 -4.84
C PHE A 333 1.59 20.84 -5.84
N ASP A 334 2.07 21.79 -6.64
CA ASP A 334 1.26 22.40 -7.70
C ASP A 334 1.19 21.49 -8.94
N TRP A 335 0.14 20.72 -9.03
CA TRP A 335 -0.17 19.91 -10.21
C TRP A 335 -0.57 20.76 -11.42
N GLY A 336 -0.95 22.02 -11.23
CA GLY A 336 -1.37 22.92 -12.31
C GLY A 336 -2.55 22.37 -13.09
N ARG A 337 -2.32 22.07 -14.40
CA ARG A 337 -3.34 21.50 -15.30
C ARG A 337 -3.02 20.04 -15.63
N ASP A 338 -2.39 19.31 -14.73
CA ASP A 338 -2.13 17.90 -14.94
C ASP A 338 -3.43 17.11 -15.15
N VAL A 339 -3.42 16.26 -16.16
CA VAL A 339 -4.54 15.36 -16.50
C VAL A 339 -3.92 14.04 -16.95
N SER A 340 -4.28 12.95 -16.28
CA SER A 340 -3.91 11.61 -16.73
C SER A 340 -4.31 11.38 -18.20
N PRO A 341 -3.45 10.83 -19.05
CA PRO A 341 -3.76 10.53 -20.45
C PRO A 341 -4.96 9.60 -20.62
N ASN A 342 -5.23 8.75 -19.64
CA ASN A 342 -6.33 7.78 -19.61
C ASN A 342 -6.45 6.99 -20.94
N THR A 343 -5.32 6.50 -21.43
CA THR A 343 -5.21 5.74 -22.66
C THR A 343 -6.02 4.45 -22.57
N PRO A 344 -6.89 4.15 -23.56
CA PRO A 344 -7.60 2.88 -23.61
C PRO A 344 -6.62 1.69 -23.55
N LEU A 345 -6.98 0.66 -22.77
CA LEU A 345 -6.10 -0.46 -22.46
C LEU A 345 -5.50 -1.09 -23.74
N GLU A 346 -6.32 -1.29 -24.78
CA GLU A 346 -5.90 -1.87 -26.07
C GLU A 346 -4.90 -1.03 -26.87
N LYS A 347 -4.73 0.25 -26.51
CA LYS A 347 -3.81 1.17 -27.20
C LYS A 347 -2.47 1.32 -26.50
N LEU A 348 -2.30 0.71 -25.33
CA LEU A 348 -1.06 0.82 -24.57
C LEU A 348 0.11 0.16 -25.32
N ILE A 349 1.27 0.80 -25.21
CA ILE A 349 2.58 0.30 -25.57
C ILE A 349 3.48 0.63 -24.39
N VAL A 350 3.86 -0.40 -23.65
CA VAL A 350 4.49 -0.26 -22.33
C VAL A 350 5.99 -0.40 -22.42
N TYR A 351 6.71 0.51 -21.77
CA TYR A 351 8.16 0.42 -21.56
C TYR A 351 8.46 0.22 -20.07
N ARG A 352 9.00 -0.93 -19.72
CA ARG A 352 9.38 -1.27 -18.35
C ARG A 352 10.78 -0.76 -18.06
N LEU A 353 10.98 0.01 -16.99
CA LEU A 353 12.27 0.60 -16.68
C LEU A 353 12.58 0.63 -15.17
N ASN A 354 13.87 0.54 -14.86
CA ASN A 354 14.43 0.83 -13.54
C ASN A 354 14.85 2.30 -13.50
N VAL A 355 14.35 3.08 -12.53
CA VAL A 355 14.60 4.53 -12.41
C VAL A 355 16.09 4.83 -12.38
N LYS A 356 16.83 4.16 -11.48
CA LYS A 356 18.28 4.37 -11.31
C LYS A 356 19.04 3.91 -12.54
N GLY A 357 18.79 2.68 -12.98
CA GLY A 357 19.49 2.05 -14.10
C GLY A 357 19.31 2.80 -15.43
N PHE A 358 18.19 3.50 -15.61
CA PHE A 358 17.88 4.17 -16.88
C PHE A 358 18.84 5.30 -17.22
N THR A 359 19.27 6.10 -16.23
CA THR A 359 20.04 7.31 -16.51
C THR A 359 21.36 7.44 -15.74
N GLN A 360 21.69 6.54 -14.81
CA GLN A 360 22.91 6.70 -13.99
C GLN A 360 24.22 6.54 -14.76
N HIS A 361 24.23 5.87 -15.93
CA HIS A 361 25.42 5.69 -16.72
C HIS A 361 25.90 7.03 -17.31
N LYS A 362 27.21 7.25 -17.36
CA LYS A 362 27.85 8.51 -17.87
C LYS A 362 27.38 8.90 -19.25
N SER A 363 27.06 7.92 -20.11
CA SER A 363 26.56 8.16 -21.45
C SER A 363 25.20 8.85 -21.52
N SER A 364 24.48 8.93 -20.41
CA SER A 364 23.22 9.70 -20.31
C SER A 364 23.46 11.20 -20.50
N LYS A 365 24.69 11.68 -20.24
CA LYS A 365 25.09 13.09 -20.28
C LYS A 365 24.26 14.00 -19.37
N LEU A 366 23.70 13.46 -18.30
CA LEU A 366 22.98 14.21 -17.29
C LEU A 366 23.94 14.60 -16.14
N PRO A 367 23.64 15.69 -15.43
CA PRO A 367 24.34 16.06 -14.19
C PRO A 367 24.27 14.91 -13.17
N THR A 368 25.29 14.74 -12.35
CA THR A 368 25.41 13.62 -11.39
C THR A 368 24.28 13.57 -10.36
N ASN A 369 23.74 14.71 -9.97
CA ASN A 369 22.62 14.85 -9.06
C ASN A 369 21.24 14.57 -9.70
N VAL A 370 21.16 14.49 -11.03
CA VAL A 370 19.94 14.18 -11.81
C VAL A 370 20.00 12.76 -12.37
N ALA A 371 21.19 12.27 -12.69
CA ALA A 371 21.38 10.93 -13.23
C ALA A 371 20.96 9.85 -12.22
N GLY A 372 20.14 8.91 -12.62
CA GLY A 372 19.62 7.82 -11.76
C GLY A 372 18.43 8.21 -10.90
N THR A 373 17.82 9.36 -11.13
CA THR A 373 16.67 9.86 -10.36
C THR A 373 15.40 9.94 -11.22
N PHE A 374 14.25 10.22 -10.58
CA PHE A 374 12.98 10.51 -11.27
C PHE A 374 13.12 11.68 -12.25
N SER A 375 13.84 12.73 -11.88
CA SER A 375 14.16 13.85 -12.77
C SER A 375 14.95 13.40 -14.00
N GLY A 376 15.88 12.46 -13.83
CA GLY A 376 16.62 11.87 -14.96
C GLY A 376 15.72 11.12 -15.95
N VAL A 377 14.68 10.45 -15.46
CA VAL A 377 13.67 9.80 -16.33
C VAL A 377 12.91 10.86 -17.13
N ALA A 378 12.47 11.94 -16.47
CA ALA A 378 11.76 13.05 -17.10
C ALA A 378 12.60 13.71 -18.24
N GLU A 379 13.90 13.90 -18.03
CA GLU A 379 14.82 14.44 -19.05
C GLU A 379 14.94 13.53 -20.31
N LYS A 380 14.66 12.25 -20.17
CA LYS A 380 14.74 11.26 -21.25
C LYS A 380 13.40 10.94 -21.93
N VAL A 381 12.37 11.71 -21.67
CA VAL A 381 11.01 11.51 -22.24
C VAL A 381 11.02 11.44 -23.77
N ASN A 382 11.89 12.18 -24.45
CA ASN A 382 11.99 12.16 -25.91
C ASN A 382 12.40 10.80 -26.48
N HIS A 383 13.21 10.02 -25.75
CA HIS A 383 13.56 8.64 -26.15
C HIS A 383 12.32 7.74 -26.10
N LEU A 384 11.54 7.81 -25.01
CA LEU A 384 10.29 7.05 -24.85
C LEU A 384 9.30 7.38 -25.99
N LYS A 385 9.18 8.65 -26.35
CA LYS A 385 8.35 9.10 -27.48
C LYS A 385 8.87 8.58 -28.83
N ALA A 386 10.19 8.58 -29.04
CA ALA A 386 10.80 8.07 -30.27
C ALA A 386 10.56 6.57 -30.47
N LEU A 387 10.48 5.80 -29.42
CA LEU A 387 10.04 4.40 -29.41
C LEU A 387 8.54 4.24 -29.67
N GLY A 388 7.76 5.32 -29.53
CA GLY A 388 6.30 5.31 -29.61
C GLY A 388 5.61 4.71 -28.38
N THR A 389 6.29 4.74 -27.24
CA THR A 389 5.77 4.32 -25.94
C THR A 389 4.76 5.34 -25.42
N ASN A 390 3.65 4.88 -24.86
CA ASN A 390 2.63 5.71 -24.23
C ASN A 390 2.28 5.30 -22.77
N ALA A 391 3.04 4.36 -22.22
CA ALA A 391 3.03 4.07 -20.80
C ALA A 391 4.41 3.59 -20.35
N VAL A 392 4.87 4.06 -19.19
CA VAL A 392 6.04 3.52 -18.51
C VAL A 392 5.58 2.63 -17.36
N LEU A 393 6.22 1.46 -17.20
CA LEU A 393 6.05 0.60 -16.05
C LEU A 393 7.33 0.69 -15.23
N LEU A 394 7.27 1.45 -14.12
CA LEU A 394 8.42 1.63 -13.24
C LEU A 394 8.61 0.38 -12.38
N GLU A 395 9.83 -0.18 -12.36
CA GLU A 395 10.21 -1.16 -11.34
C GLU A 395 10.02 -0.57 -9.95
N PRO A 396 9.90 -1.40 -8.88
CA PRO A 396 9.46 -0.92 -7.60
C PRO A 396 10.23 0.31 -7.11
N ILE A 397 9.49 1.30 -6.62
CA ILE A 397 10.01 2.60 -6.19
C ILE A 397 9.77 2.86 -4.71
N PHE A 398 9.10 1.97 -4.01
CA PHE A 398 8.90 2.08 -2.57
C PHE A 398 10.26 2.06 -1.85
N SER A 399 10.30 2.57 -0.63
CA SER A 399 11.48 2.42 0.22
C SER A 399 11.78 0.94 0.43
N PHE A 400 13.00 0.50 0.11
CA PHE A 400 13.40 -0.90 0.07
C PHE A 400 14.78 -1.15 0.68
N SER A 401 15.08 -2.40 0.99
CA SER A 401 16.41 -2.83 1.45
C SER A 401 17.45 -2.68 0.35
N GLU A 402 18.45 -1.83 0.55
CA GLU A 402 19.54 -1.62 -0.41
C GLU A 402 20.30 -2.92 -0.74
N GLN A 403 20.42 -3.82 0.24
CA GLN A 403 21.13 -5.09 0.08
C GLN A 403 20.36 -6.10 -0.78
N LYS A 404 19.01 -6.12 -0.67
CA LYS A 404 18.15 -7.08 -1.36
C LYS A 404 17.57 -6.52 -2.67
N GLY A 405 17.59 -5.20 -2.86
CA GLY A 405 17.10 -4.52 -4.05
C GLY A 405 15.60 -4.17 -4.01
N PRO A 406 15.10 -3.57 -5.12
CA PRO A 406 13.81 -2.87 -5.12
C PRO A 406 12.58 -3.78 -4.92
N TYR A 407 12.72 -5.09 -5.11
CA TYR A 407 11.63 -6.05 -4.88
C TYR A 407 11.47 -6.46 -3.42
N PHE A 408 12.23 -5.89 -2.50
CA PHE A 408 12.15 -6.14 -1.05
C PHE A 408 11.87 -4.85 -0.29
N PRO A 409 10.60 -4.34 -0.37
CA PRO A 409 10.22 -3.10 0.30
C PRO A 409 10.20 -3.27 1.81
N PHE A 410 10.41 -2.20 2.54
CA PHE A 410 10.15 -2.13 3.98
C PHE A 410 9.04 -1.12 4.32
N HIS A 411 8.57 -0.36 3.32
CA HIS A 411 7.51 0.63 3.50
C HIS A 411 6.71 0.80 2.20
N PHE A 412 5.43 1.29 2.29
CA PHE A 412 4.49 1.30 1.15
C PHE A 412 3.95 2.68 0.77
N PHE A 413 4.26 3.75 1.50
CA PHE A 413 3.74 5.11 1.26
C PHE A 413 4.80 6.11 0.84
N SER A 414 6.07 5.80 0.96
CA SER A 414 7.16 6.71 0.60
C SER A 414 7.97 6.16 -0.57
N PRO A 415 8.27 6.99 -1.59
CA PRO A 415 9.26 6.61 -2.59
C PRO A 415 10.65 6.58 -1.95
N THR A 416 11.53 5.73 -2.47
CA THR A 416 12.91 5.67 -1.96
C THR A 416 13.67 6.95 -2.24
N ASP A 417 14.39 7.47 -1.24
CA ASP A 417 15.20 8.68 -1.36
C ASP A 417 16.31 8.55 -2.40
N MET A 418 16.78 7.32 -2.67
CA MET A 418 17.80 7.05 -3.69
C MET A 418 17.40 7.51 -5.10
N TYR A 419 16.12 7.66 -5.41
CA TYR A 419 15.60 8.11 -6.70
C TYR A 419 15.21 9.58 -6.70
N GLY A 420 15.45 10.30 -5.60
CA GLY A 420 15.16 11.73 -5.46
C GLY A 420 16.30 12.61 -5.94
N HIS A 421 15.93 13.80 -6.40
CA HIS A 421 16.79 14.96 -6.52
C HIS A 421 16.24 16.00 -5.53
N GLU A 422 16.94 16.30 -4.45
CA GLU A 422 16.49 17.11 -3.32
C GLU A 422 15.36 16.45 -2.49
N SER A 423 14.23 16.12 -3.10
CA SER A 423 13.10 15.41 -2.53
C SER A 423 12.60 14.34 -3.48
N ALA A 424 12.59 13.08 -3.04
CA ALA A 424 12.09 11.96 -3.85
C ALA A 424 10.60 12.14 -4.20
N VAL A 425 9.81 12.65 -3.26
CA VAL A 425 8.38 12.91 -3.45
C VAL A 425 8.14 13.95 -4.54
N ASN A 426 8.79 15.12 -4.46
CA ASN A 426 8.61 16.18 -5.43
C ASN A 426 9.17 15.79 -6.79
N SER A 427 10.36 15.17 -6.84
CA SER A 427 10.97 14.68 -8.08
C SER A 427 10.07 13.68 -8.82
N MET A 428 9.40 12.78 -8.08
CA MET A 428 8.46 11.84 -8.66
C MET A 428 7.21 12.55 -9.19
N LYS A 429 6.63 13.47 -8.44
CA LYS A 429 5.44 14.24 -8.89
C LYS A 429 5.75 15.05 -10.15
N GLU A 430 6.92 15.70 -10.22
CA GLU A 430 7.37 16.40 -11.44
C GLU A 430 7.57 15.46 -12.62
N MET A 431 8.15 14.29 -12.41
CA MET A 431 8.30 13.26 -13.45
C MET A 431 6.93 12.83 -13.99
N VAL A 432 5.97 12.50 -13.13
CA VAL A 432 4.60 12.10 -13.54
C VAL A 432 3.96 13.21 -14.35
N LYS A 433 3.94 14.44 -13.83
CA LYS A 433 3.41 15.63 -14.52
C LYS A 433 4.04 15.82 -15.91
N ARG A 434 5.37 15.64 -16.02
CA ARG A 434 6.09 15.74 -17.30
C ARG A 434 5.70 14.64 -18.26
N LEU A 435 5.60 13.38 -17.81
CA LEU A 435 5.19 12.25 -18.65
C LEU A 435 3.75 12.40 -19.13
N HIS A 436 2.82 12.80 -18.27
CA HIS A 436 1.42 13.08 -18.62
C HIS A 436 1.31 14.17 -19.69
N SER A 437 2.09 15.25 -19.58
CA SER A 437 2.11 16.33 -20.57
C SER A 437 2.53 15.85 -21.97
N GLU A 438 3.22 14.72 -22.08
CA GLU A 438 3.64 14.09 -23.30
C GLU A 438 2.75 12.89 -23.71
N GLY A 439 1.65 12.66 -22.99
CA GLY A 439 0.69 11.58 -23.26
C GLY A 439 1.19 10.20 -22.84
N ILE A 440 2.09 10.12 -21.87
CA ILE A 440 2.68 8.88 -21.35
C ILE A 440 2.13 8.64 -19.93
N GLU A 441 1.48 7.49 -19.73
CA GLU A 441 1.00 7.05 -18.43
C GLU A 441 2.11 6.48 -17.56
N VAL A 442 1.95 6.57 -16.25
CA VAL A 442 2.88 6.02 -15.25
C VAL A 442 2.23 4.87 -14.49
N LEU A 443 2.76 3.67 -14.70
CA LEU A 443 2.35 2.46 -14.00
C LEU A 443 3.46 2.06 -13.03
N LEU A 444 3.11 1.55 -11.85
CA LEU A 444 4.07 1.11 -10.83
C LEU A 444 4.05 -0.41 -10.66
N GLU A 445 5.21 -1.04 -10.60
CA GLU A 445 5.34 -2.35 -10.00
C GLU A 445 5.27 -2.22 -8.48
N VAL A 446 4.38 -2.98 -7.87
CA VAL A 446 4.14 -2.98 -6.44
C VAL A 446 4.31 -4.36 -5.84
N VAL A 447 4.99 -4.42 -4.69
CA VAL A 447 5.25 -5.64 -3.95
C VAL A 447 4.58 -5.53 -2.59
N PHE A 448 3.38 -6.10 -2.47
CA PHE A 448 2.60 -6.11 -1.22
C PHE A 448 2.55 -7.50 -0.57
N THR A 449 3.29 -8.45 -1.09
CA THR A 449 3.21 -9.85 -0.65
C THR A 449 4.22 -10.22 0.42
N HIS A 450 5.25 -9.41 0.57
CA HIS A 450 6.30 -9.58 1.58
C HIS A 450 7.01 -8.26 1.85
N THR A 451 7.78 -8.21 2.92
CA THR A 451 8.69 -7.12 3.25
C THR A 451 10.14 -7.61 3.28
N ALA A 452 11.09 -6.69 3.30
CA ALA A 452 12.45 -7.00 3.71
C ALA A 452 12.45 -7.47 5.18
N GLU A 453 13.42 -8.31 5.55
CA GLU A 453 13.65 -8.67 6.95
C GLU A 453 13.91 -7.41 7.78
N SER A 454 13.46 -7.37 9.02
CA SER A 454 13.46 -6.17 9.88
C SER A 454 12.63 -4.98 9.36
N GLY A 455 11.57 -5.25 8.61
CA GLY A 455 10.64 -4.21 8.17
C GLY A 455 9.87 -3.59 9.34
N ALA A 456 9.36 -2.37 9.12
CA ALA A 456 8.64 -1.59 10.13
C ALA A 456 7.47 -2.34 10.80
N LEU A 457 6.86 -3.30 10.12
CA LEU A 457 5.69 -4.03 10.61
C LEU A 457 6.01 -5.13 11.62
N GLU A 458 7.24 -5.69 11.60
CA GLU A 458 7.65 -6.79 12.49
C GLU A 458 7.72 -6.34 13.95
N GLY A 459 8.23 -5.15 14.22
CA GLY A 459 8.31 -4.58 15.57
C GLY A 459 6.99 -4.04 16.12
N ILE A 460 5.90 -4.05 15.32
CA ILE A 460 4.60 -3.51 15.71
C ILE A 460 3.67 -4.60 16.23
N ASP A 461 3.38 -5.57 15.37
CA ASP A 461 2.45 -6.67 15.65
C ASP A 461 2.63 -7.77 14.60
N ASP A 462 3.64 -8.60 14.81
CA ASP A 462 3.99 -9.69 13.90
C ASP A 462 2.79 -10.59 13.56
N SER A 463 1.96 -10.88 14.54
CA SER A 463 0.83 -11.80 14.38
C SER A 463 -0.32 -11.28 13.53
N SER A 464 -0.48 -9.96 13.42
CA SER A 464 -1.53 -9.33 12.62
C SER A 464 -1.08 -9.04 11.19
N TYR A 465 0.21 -8.79 10.99
CA TYR A 465 0.73 -8.43 9.68
C TYR A 465 1.27 -9.62 8.88
N TYR A 466 1.84 -10.65 9.52
CA TYR A 466 2.54 -11.73 8.84
C TYR A 466 1.88 -13.10 9.05
N TYR A 467 2.19 -14.04 8.14
CA TYR A 467 1.87 -15.45 8.36
C TYR A 467 2.78 -16.04 9.43
N LYS A 468 2.21 -16.88 10.32
CA LYS A 468 2.97 -17.61 11.34
C LYS A 468 3.61 -18.87 10.72
N GLY A 469 4.93 -19.02 10.82
CA GLY A 469 5.67 -20.20 10.36
C GLY A 469 7.16 -19.92 10.19
N LYS A 470 8.01 -20.98 10.29
CA LYS A 470 9.46 -20.83 10.19
C LYS A 470 9.95 -20.31 8.85
N ASP A 471 9.21 -20.59 7.76
CA ASP A 471 9.59 -20.22 6.40
C ASP A 471 8.81 -19.01 5.87
N SER A 472 8.02 -18.33 6.72
CA SER A 472 7.09 -17.26 6.31
C SER A 472 7.34 -15.91 6.98
N LYS A 473 8.45 -15.73 7.65
CA LYS A 473 8.74 -14.53 8.48
C LYS A 473 8.62 -13.18 7.77
N SER A 474 8.66 -13.12 6.46
CA SER A 474 8.54 -11.87 5.69
C SER A 474 7.30 -11.80 4.78
N TYR A 475 6.47 -12.86 4.73
CA TYR A 475 5.27 -12.85 3.92
C TYR A 475 4.07 -12.22 4.66
N LEU A 476 3.53 -11.15 4.07
CA LEU A 476 2.39 -10.44 4.61
C LEU A 476 1.10 -11.27 4.45
N ASN A 477 0.28 -11.26 5.49
CA ASN A 477 -1.05 -11.85 5.48
C ASN A 477 -2.05 -10.91 4.78
N CYS A 478 -1.95 -10.83 3.44
CA CYS A 478 -2.64 -9.84 2.62
C CYS A 478 -4.17 -9.82 2.77
N ASN A 479 -4.77 -10.94 3.19
CA ASN A 479 -6.21 -11.03 3.42
C ASN A 479 -6.61 -10.85 4.89
N TYR A 480 -5.68 -10.50 5.78
CA TYR A 480 -5.99 -10.05 7.12
C TYR A 480 -6.48 -8.59 7.12
N PRO A 481 -7.53 -8.22 7.89
CA PRO A 481 -8.20 -6.93 7.73
C PRO A 481 -7.30 -5.68 7.78
N VAL A 482 -6.34 -5.62 8.72
CA VAL A 482 -5.44 -4.45 8.83
C VAL A 482 -4.48 -4.37 7.65
N VAL A 483 -4.02 -5.52 7.12
CA VAL A 483 -3.14 -5.55 5.95
C VAL A 483 -3.91 -5.18 4.68
N GLN A 484 -5.17 -5.63 4.56
CA GLN A 484 -6.05 -5.18 3.46
C GLN A 484 -6.22 -3.67 3.47
N GLN A 485 -6.49 -3.08 4.65
CA GLN A 485 -6.62 -1.63 4.80
C GLN A 485 -5.33 -0.92 4.41
N LEU A 486 -4.18 -1.36 4.92
CA LEU A 486 -2.86 -0.81 4.60
C LEU A 486 -2.61 -0.77 3.08
N ILE A 487 -2.85 -1.89 2.39
CA ILE A 487 -2.65 -2.01 0.95
C ILE A 487 -3.61 -1.10 0.18
N LEU A 488 -4.90 -1.10 0.52
CA LEU A 488 -5.89 -0.27 -0.15
C LEU A 488 -5.59 1.23 0.03
N GLU A 489 -5.22 1.65 1.24
CA GLU A 489 -4.88 3.04 1.52
C GLU A 489 -3.58 3.45 0.82
N SER A 490 -2.59 2.57 0.73
CA SER A 490 -1.39 2.80 -0.07
C SER A 490 -1.73 3.00 -1.55
N LEU A 491 -2.51 2.11 -2.16
CA LEU A 491 -2.90 2.24 -3.57
C LEU A 491 -3.67 3.55 -3.84
N ARG A 492 -4.60 3.90 -2.96
CA ARG A 492 -5.35 5.17 -3.05
C ARG A 492 -4.43 6.38 -2.94
N TYR A 493 -3.49 6.34 -2.00
CA TYR A 493 -2.48 7.39 -1.81
C TYR A 493 -1.65 7.63 -3.07
N TRP A 494 -1.14 6.58 -3.70
CA TRP A 494 -0.38 6.70 -4.95
C TRP A 494 -1.20 7.27 -6.11
N VAL A 495 -2.49 6.96 -6.17
CA VAL A 495 -3.40 7.52 -7.20
C VAL A 495 -3.74 8.98 -6.91
N THR A 496 -4.03 9.34 -5.65
CA THR A 496 -4.49 10.68 -5.30
C THR A 496 -3.37 11.70 -5.17
N GLU A 497 -2.23 11.28 -4.62
CA GLU A 497 -1.10 12.17 -4.34
C GLU A 497 -0.06 12.22 -5.47
N PHE A 498 0.11 11.11 -6.19
CA PHE A 498 1.12 11.00 -7.25
C PHE A 498 0.54 10.88 -8.65
N HIS A 499 -0.78 10.86 -8.79
CA HIS A 499 -1.49 10.71 -10.07
C HIS A 499 -1.07 9.48 -10.88
N VAL A 500 -0.75 8.37 -10.20
CA VAL A 500 -0.34 7.10 -10.82
C VAL A 500 -1.52 6.49 -11.58
N ASP A 501 -1.29 6.02 -12.82
CA ASP A 501 -2.33 5.50 -13.72
C ASP A 501 -2.63 4.01 -13.57
N GLY A 502 -1.79 3.28 -12.85
CA GLY A 502 -2.03 1.85 -12.61
C GLY A 502 -0.90 1.13 -11.89
N PHE A 503 -1.15 -0.14 -11.61
CA PHE A 503 -0.29 -0.98 -10.80
C PHE A 503 -0.09 -2.36 -11.44
N CYS A 504 1.16 -2.85 -11.39
CA CYS A 504 1.52 -4.22 -11.68
C CYS A 504 1.92 -4.91 -10.37
N PHE A 505 1.09 -5.83 -9.91
CA PHE A 505 1.29 -6.53 -8.65
C PHE A 505 2.24 -7.70 -8.85
N ILE A 506 3.42 -7.61 -8.26
CA ILE A 506 4.45 -8.65 -8.29
C ILE A 506 4.10 -9.74 -7.29
N ASN A 507 4.38 -10.99 -7.64
CA ASN A 507 3.97 -12.19 -6.89
C ASN A 507 2.47 -12.23 -6.60
N ALA A 508 1.65 -11.83 -7.58
CA ALA A 508 0.20 -11.71 -7.42
C ALA A 508 -0.46 -13.02 -6.96
N SER A 509 0.14 -14.18 -7.22
CA SER A 509 -0.33 -15.47 -6.71
C SER A 509 -0.41 -15.54 -5.18
N SER A 510 0.44 -14.81 -4.46
CA SER A 510 0.42 -14.75 -3.00
C SER A 510 -0.76 -13.96 -2.45
N LEU A 511 -1.35 -13.02 -3.23
CA LEU A 511 -2.58 -12.30 -2.86
C LEU A 511 -3.81 -13.24 -2.78
N LEU A 512 -3.71 -14.45 -3.32
CA LEU A 512 -4.79 -15.44 -3.32
C LEU A 512 -4.82 -16.30 -2.05
N ARG A 513 -3.87 -16.10 -1.12
CA ARG A 513 -3.81 -16.86 0.13
C ARG A 513 -4.78 -16.25 1.16
N GLY A 514 -5.57 -17.11 1.79
CA GLY A 514 -6.41 -16.74 2.93
C GLY A 514 -5.59 -16.54 4.21
N VAL A 515 -6.25 -16.12 5.28
CA VAL A 515 -5.61 -15.77 6.56
C VAL A 515 -4.85 -16.93 7.22
N HIS A 516 -5.15 -18.16 6.85
CA HIS A 516 -4.45 -19.36 7.32
C HIS A 516 -3.55 -19.99 6.25
N GLY A 517 -3.29 -19.29 5.13
CA GLY A 517 -2.46 -19.76 4.03
C GLY A 517 -3.17 -20.60 2.96
N GLU A 518 -4.47 -20.87 3.11
CA GLU A 518 -5.29 -21.59 2.13
C GLU A 518 -5.47 -20.81 0.83
N GLN A 519 -5.63 -21.52 -0.29
CA GLN A 519 -5.88 -20.89 -1.59
C GLN A 519 -7.35 -20.47 -1.73
N LEU A 520 -7.59 -19.18 -1.92
CA LEU A 520 -8.92 -18.61 -2.10
C LEU A 520 -9.27 -18.45 -3.58
N SER A 521 -10.48 -18.86 -3.96
CA SER A 521 -11.04 -18.59 -5.30
C SER A 521 -11.57 -17.13 -5.41
N ARG A 522 -11.93 -16.53 -4.30
CA ARG A 522 -12.39 -15.13 -4.17
C ARG A 522 -11.65 -14.46 -3.02
N PRO A 523 -10.40 -14.04 -3.23
CA PRO A 523 -9.62 -13.36 -2.19
C PRO A 523 -10.19 -11.96 -1.91
N PRO A 524 -10.52 -11.64 -0.65
CA PRO A 524 -11.15 -10.38 -0.27
C PRO A 524 -10.39 -9.13 -0.73
N LEU A 525 -9.06 -9.13 -0.61
CA LEU A 525 -8.23 -8.01 -1.04
C LEU A 525 -8.35 -7.75 -2.55
N VAL A 526 -8.23 -8.79 -3.38
CA VAL A 526 -8.28 -8.64 -4.85
C VAL A 526 -9.67 -8.18 -5.30
N GLU A 527 -10.73 -8.66 -4.63
CA GLU A 527 -12.09 -8.20 -4.85
C GLU A 527 -12.26 -6.73 -4.43
N ALA A 528 -11.75 -6.34 -3.25
CA ALA A 528 -11.81 -4.97 -2.75
C ALA A 528 -11.10 -3.97 -3.70
N ILE A 529 -9.89 -4.30 -4.18
CA ILE A 529 -9.17 -3.49 -5.17
C ILE A 529 -9.97 -3.35 -6.46
N SER A 530 -10.61 -4.44 -6.92
CA SER A 530 -11.38 -4.45 -8.17
C SER A 530 -12.57 -3.49 -8.17
N PHE A 531 -13.19 -3.30 -7.02
CA PHE A 531 -14.41 -2.49 -6.85
C PHE A 531 -14.18 -1.16 -6.13
N ASP A 532 -12.94 -0.83 -5.82
CA ASP A 532 -12.62 0.44 -5.18
C ASP A 532 -12.92 1.63 -6.10
N PRO A 533 -13.72 2.62 -5.65
CA PRO A 533 -14.12 3.77 -6.48
C PRO A 533 -12.93 4.66 -6.89
N GLN A 534 -11.91 4.81 -6.03
CA GLN A 534 -10.74 5.64 -6.33
C GLN A 534 -9.82 4.93 -7.34
N LEU A 535 -9.80 3.58 -7.33
CA LEU A 535 -9.04 2.76 -8.26
C LEU A 535 -9.81 2.43 -9.55
N ALA A 536 -11.04 2.95 -9.74
CA ALA A 536 -11.91 2.58 -10.85
C ALA A 536 -11.32 2.84 -12.25
N ARG A 537 -10.44 3.83 -12.38
CA ARG A 537 -9.80 4.22 -13.64
C ARG A 537 -8.37 3.68 -13.79
N THR A 538 -7.78 3.09 -12.76
CA THR A 538 -6.42 2.57 -12.80
C THR A 538 -6.32 1.27 -13.59
N LYS A 539 -5.19 1.03 -14.21
CA LYS A 539 -4.84 -0.26 -14.81
C LYS A 539 -4.37 -1.20 -13.70
N LEU A 540 -4.96 -2.41 -13.64
CA LEU A 540 -4.60 -3.42 -12.66
C LEU A 540 -4.01 -4.62 -13.40
N ILE A 541 -2.77 -4.96 -13.11
CA ILE A 541 -2.01 -6.00 -13.80
C ILE A 541 -1.48 -6.98 -12.76
N ALA A 542 -1.73 -8.28 -12.97
CA ALA A 542 -1.17 -9.34 -12.16
C ALA A 542 0.10 -9.91 -12.81
N ASP A 543 1.19 -9.95 -12.06
CA ASP A 543 2.42 -10.69 -12.41
C ASP A 543 2.65 -11.77 -11.35
N CYS A 544 2.58 -13.03 -11.73
CA CYS A 544 2.77 -14.15 -10.83
C CYS A 544 4.24 -14.55 -10.64
N TRP A 545 5.18 -13.73 -11.10
CA TRP A 545 6.60 -13.91 -10.82
C TRP A 545 6.90 -13.67 -9.33
N ASP A 546 7.69 -14.57 -8.74
CA ASP A 546 8.13 -14.47 -7.34
C ASP A 546 9.60 -14.01 -7.28
N PRO A 547 9.88 -12.87 -6.62
CA PRO A 547 11.24 -12.37 -6.44
C PRO A 547 12.17 -13.30 -5.62
N HIS A 548 11.59 -14.20 -4.81
CA HIS A 548 12.35 -15.21 -4.07
C HIS A 548 12.71 -16.44 -4.93
N ASP A 549 11.94 -16.70 -6.00
CA ASP A 549 12.22 -17.78 -6.96
C ASP A 549 12.42 -17.17 -8.35
N MET A 550 13.69 -16.99 -8.74
CA MET A 550 14.08 -16.36 -10.00
C MET A 550 13.68 -17.14 -11.25
N LYS A 551 12.97 -18.27 -11.10
CA LYS A 551 12.48 -19.06 -12.23
C LYS A 551 11.33 -18.39 -12.95
N MET A 552 11.08 -18.86 -14.18
CA MET A 552 9.91 -18.43 -14.93
C MET A 552 8.61 -18.66 -14.14
N PRO A 553 7.70 -17.67 -14.07
CA PRO A 553 6.49 -17.76 -13.26
C PRO A 553 5.66 -19.01 -13.59
N LYS A 554 5.06 -19.61 -12.57
CA LYS A 554 4.06 -20.68 -12.74
C LYS A 554 2.77 -20.07 -13.28
N GLU A 555 2.06 -20.85 -14.12
CA GLU A 555 0.74 -20.45 -14.59
C GLU A 555 -0.28 -20.58 -13.45
N VAL A 556 -0.90 -19.47 -13.10
CA VAL A 556 -1.94 -19.40 -12.08
C VAL A 556 -3.18 -18.78 -12.72
N LYS A 557 -4.34 -19.37 -12.51
CA LYS A 557 -5.61 -18.76 -12.91
C LYS A 557 -5.93 -17.65 -11.90
N PHE A 558 -5.66 -16.40 -12.29
CA PHE A 558 -5.88 -15.25 -11.42
C PHE A 558 -7.36 -14.79 -11.50
N PRO A 559 -8.04 -14.54 -10.35
CA PRO A 559 -9.40 -14.01 -10.34
C PRO A 559 -9.39 -12.55 -10.80
N HIS A 560 -10.28 -12.15 -11.71
CA HIS A 560 -10.10 -10.91 -12.46
C HIS A 560 -11.26 -9.92 -12.39
N TRP A 561 -12.48 -10.32 -12.04
CA TRP A 561 -13.70 -9.46 -12.05
C TRP A 561 -13.82 -8.55 -13.30
N LYS A 562 -13.23 -8.95 -14.45
CA LYS A 562 -13.10 -8.17 -15.70
C LYS A 562 -12.33 -6.84 -15.52
N ARG A 563 -11.50 -6.75 -14.50
CA ARG A 563 -10.67 -5.58 -14.18
C ARG A 563 -9.19 -5.87 -14.31
N TRP A 564 -8.75 -7.09 -13.95
CA TRP A 564 -7.34 -7.44 -13.90
C TRP A 564 -6.84 -7.98 -15.23
N ALA A 565 -5.80 -7.35 -15.73
CA ALA A 565 -4.94 -7.84 -16.81
C ALA A 565 -3.83 -8.73 -16.22
N GLU A 566 -3.11 -9.43 -17.08
CA GLU A 566 -2.02 -10.31 -16.66
C GLU A 566 -0.78 -10.11 -17.53
N LEU A 567 0.40 -10.08 -16.91
CA LEU A 567 1.66 -10.32 -17.62
C LEU A 567 1.65 -11.77 -18.12
N ASN A 568 1.57 -11.94 -19.45
CA ASN A 568 1.27 -13.24 -20.07
C ASN A 568 2.52 -14.11 -20.20
N THR A 569 2.81 -14.88 -19.16
CA THR A 569 3.92 -15.84 -19.14
C THR A 569 3.78 -16.92 -20.21
N ARG A 570 2.55 -17.36 -20.52
CA ARG A 570 2.30 -18.34 -21.57
C ARG A 570 2.67 -17.78 -22.95
N TYR A 571 2.37 -16.50 -23.18
CA TYR A 571 2.83 -15.80 -24.39
C TYR A 571 4.34 -15.87 -24.53
N CYS A 572 5.07 -15.48 -23.50
CA CYS A 572 6.53 -15.50 -23.48
C CYS A 572 7.08 -16.90 -23.80
N ARG A 573 6.57 -17.90 -23.11
CA ARG A 573 7.01 -19.30 -23.29
C ARG A 573 6.76 -19.82 -24.71
N ASP A 574 5.57 -19.66 -25.24
CA ASP A 574 5.15 -20.25 -26.52
C ASP A 574 5.85 -19.55 -27.69
N VAL A 575 6.01 -18.21 -27.63
CA VAL A 575 6.74 -17.45 -28.65
C VAL A 575 8.23 -17.78 -28.65
N ARG A 576 8.88 -17.85 -27.49
CA ARG A 576 10.29 -18.26 -27.36
C ARG A 576 10.50 -19.69 -27.89
N ASN A 577 9.61 -20.63 -27.54
CA ASN A 577 9.67 -22.02 -28.04
C ASN A 577 9.55 -22.08 -29.56
N PHE A 578 8.62 -21.33 -30.15
CA PHE A 578 8.47 -21.31 -31.59
C PHE A 578 9.72 -20.77 -32.30
N VAL A 579 10.23 -19.62 -31.83
CA VAL A 579 11.40 -18.96 -32.48
C VAL A 579 12.66 -19.81 -32.36
N ARG A 580 12.86 -20.54 -31.27
CA ARG A 580 13.99 -21.49 -31.13
C ARG A 580 13.80 -22.83 -31.84
N GLY A 581 12.66 -23.05 -32.49
CA GLY A 581 12.41 -24.24 -33.29
C GLY A 581 11.78 -25.42 -32.57
N ARG A 582 11.09 -25.22 -31.44
CA ARG A 582 10.51 -26.30 -30.61
C ARG A 582 9.02 -26.16 -30.31
N GLY A 583 8.35 -25.12 -30.80
CA GLY A 583 6.92 -24.90 -30.59
C GLY A 583 6.07 -25.47 -31.74
N VAL A 584 4.75 -25.48 -31.55
CA VAL A 584 3.75 -25.84 -32.57
C VAL A 584 3.06 -24.60 -33.12
N LEU A 585 2.50 -24.71 -34.34
CA LEU A 585 1.83 -23.60 -35.02
C LEU A 585 0.56 -23.15 -34.29
N SER A 586 -0.19 -24.08 -33.66
CA SER A 586 -1.42 -23.80 -32.90
C SER A 586 -1.17 -22.87 -31.71
N ASP A 587 -0.07 -23.09 -30.97
CA ASP A 587 0.30 -22.24 -29.84
C ASP A 587 0.64 -20.82 -30.32
N LEU A 588 1.48 -20.68 -31.33
CA LEU A 588 1.82 -19.38 -31.88
C LEU A 588 0.58 -18.61 -32.37
N ALA A 589 -0.30 -19.30 -33.15
CA ALA A 589 -1.53 -18.69 -33.65
C ALA A 589 -2.43 -18.20 -32.53
N THR A 590 -2.55 -18.97 -31.45
CA THR A 590 -3.32 -18.59 -30.25
C THR A 590 -2.72 -17.33 -29.59
N ARG A 591 -1.38 -17.27 -29.45
CA ARG A 591 -0.70 -16.08 -28.86
C ARG A 591 -0.90 -14.84 -29.75
N VAL A 592 -0.69 -14.97 -31.08
CA VAL A 592 -0.84 -13.86 -32.03
C VAL A 592 -2.27 -13.32 -32.05
N CYS A 593 -3.28 -14.17 -31.89
CA CYS A 593 -4.69 -13.78 -31.84
C CYS A 593 -5.16 -13.24 -30.47
N GLY A 594 -4.27 -13.09 -29.50
CA GLY A 594 -4.56 -12.44 -28.20
C GLY A 594 -4.87 -13.40 -27.06
N SER A 595 -4.36 -14.64 -27.11
CA SER A 595 -4.43 -15.65 -26.04
C SER A 595 -5.86 -15.94 -25.57
N GLY A 596 -6.73 -16.30 -26.53
CA GLY A 596 -8.15 -16.60 -26.26
C GLY A 596 -8.37 -17.74 -25.27
N ASP A 597 -7.45 -18.67 -25.15
CA ASP A 597 -7.45 -19.77 -24.17
C ASP A 597 -7.37 -19.26 -22.71
N ILE A 598 -6.90 -18.04 -22.51
CA ILE A 598 -6.78 -17.40 -21.17
C ILE A 598 -7.86 -16.33 -20.97
N PHE A 599 -8.11 -15.49 -21.97
CA PHE A 599 -8.87 -14.23 -21.80
C PHE A 599 -10.29 -14.27 -22.40
N THR A 600 -10.86 -15.42 -22.75
CA THR A 600 -12.25 -15.57 -23.23
C THR A 600 -13.30 -15.55 -22.12
N ASP A 601 -12.91 -15.47 -20.87
CA ASP A 601 -13.73 -15.46 -19.65
C ASP A 601 -14.55 -14.17 -19.42
N GLY A 602 -14.79 -13.41 -20.47
CA GLY A 602 -15.48 -12.11 -20.44
C GLY A 602 -14.52 -10.89 -20.40
N ARG A 603 -13.22 -11.16 -20.41
CA ARG A 603 -12.18 -10.18 -20.74
C ARG A 603 -12.04 -10.09 -22.27
N GLY A 604 -10.94 -9.60 -22.75
CA GLY A 604 -10.60 -9.52 -24.17
C GLY A 604 -9.10 -9.59 -24.35
N PRO A 605 -8.60 -9.54 -25.60
CA PRO A 605 -7.16 -9.62 -25.83
C PRO A 605 -6.34 -8.49 -25.24
N ALA A 606 -6.97 -7.32 -24.95
CA ALA A 606 -6.31 -6.19 -24.30
C ALA A 606 -5.89 -6.46 -22.86
N PHE A 607 -6.38 -7.52 -22.23
CA PHE A 607 -5.96 -7.94 -20.89
C PHE A 607 -4.66 -8.77 -20.90
N SER A 608 -4.11 -9.08 -22.06
CA SER A 608 -2.84 -9.78 -22.25
C SER A 608 -1.70 -8.78 -22.42
N PHE A 609 -0.84 -8.63 -21.40
CA PHE A 609 0.42 -7.88 -21.48
C PHE A 609 1.51 -8.84 -21.99
N ASN A 610 1.86 -8.70 -23.27
CA ASN A 610 2.72 -9.59 -23.99
C ASN A 610 4.19 -9.17 -23.88
N TYR A 611 5.06 -10.04 -23.43
CA TYR A 611 6.49 -9.82 -23.35
C TYR A 611 7.26 -11.02 -23.89
N VAL A 612 8.49 -10.77 -24.35
CA VAL A 612 9.43 -11.83 -24.80
C VAL A 612 10.70 -11.86 -23.96
N SER A 613 11.00 -10.77 -23.26
CA SER A 613 12.08 -10.62 -22.30
C SER A 613 11.55 -9.90 -21.07
N ARG A 614 12.22 -10.03 -19.94
CA ARG A 614 11.88 -9.31 -18.71
C ARG A 614 13.15 -8.93 -17.95
N ASN A 615 13.02 -8.09 -16.94
CA ASN A 615 14.12 -7.63 -16.10
C ASN A 615 14.74 -8.74 -15.22
N SER A 616 14.00 -9.78 -14.87
CA SER A 616 14.51 -11.02 -14.28
C SER A 616 14.52 -12.10 -15.37
N GLY A 617 15.60 -12.80 -15.55
CA GLY A 617 15.84 -13.70 -16.68
C GLY A 617 16.75 -13.09 -17.76
N LEU A 618 16.92 -13.73 -18.89
CA LEU A 618 17.79 -13.27 -19.95
C LEU A 618 17.24 -12.02 -20.65
N SER A 619 18.13 -11.06 -20.97
CA SER A 619 17.81 -9.93 -21.84
C SER A 619 17.50 -10.40 -23.27
N LEU A 620 16.88 -9.55 -24.08
CA LEU A 620 16.51 -9.91 -25.46
C LEU A 620 17.73 -10.36 -26.31
N VAL A 621 18.89 -9.73 -26.15
CA VAL A 621 20.10 -10.12 -26.83
C VAL A 621 20.70 -11.41 -26.29
N ASP A 622 20.59 -11.63 -24.96
CA ASP A 622 21.12 -12.84 -24.35
C ASP A 622 20.26 -14.07 -24.68
N LEU A 623 18.96 -13.91 -24.91
CA LEU A 623 18.08 -14.97 -25.40
C LEU A 623 18.52 -15.60 -26.73
N VAL A 624 19.29 -14.86 -27.53
CA VAL A 624 19.78 -15.31 -28.83
C VAL A 624 21.31 -15.51 -28.83
N SER A 625 21.96 -15.39 -27.68
CA SER A 625 23.41 -15.46 -27.55
C SER A 625 23.90 -16.53 -26.58
N PHE A 626 23.05 -17.00 -25.65
CA PHE A 626 23.42 -17.96 -24.63
C PHE A 626 22.40 -19.09 -24.57
N SER A 627 22.83 -20.32 -24.31
CA SER A 627 21.97 -21.51 -24.29
C SER A 627 22.50 -22.68 -23.44
N GLY A 628 23.23 -22.38 -22.36
CA GLY A 628 23.73 -23.39 -21.45
C GLY A 628 22.63 -24.25 -20.79
N PRO A 629 22.95 -25.41 -20.26
CA PRO A 629 21.98 -26.28 -19.57
C PRO A 629 21.27 -25.60 -18.42
N GLU A 630 21.95 -24.72 -17.69
CA GLU A 630 21.44 -23.90 -16.59
C GLU A 630 20.38 -22.88 -17.07
N LEU A 631 20.41 -22.51 -18.36
CA LEU A 631 19.46 -21.59 -19.00
C LEU A 631 18.27 -22.31 -19.66
N ALA A 632 18.11 -23.59 -19.42
CA ALA A 632 17.04 -24.38 -20.06
C ALA A 632 15.63 -23.81 -19.81
N SER A 633 15.40 -23.23 -18.64
CA SER A 633 14.14 -22.56 -18.27
C SER A 633 13.92 -21.25 -19.04
N GLU A 634 14.98 -20.59 -19.51
CA GLU A 634 14.90 -19.33 -20.27
C GLU A 634 14.49 -19.55 -21.74
N LEU A 635 14.50 -20.79 -22.22
CA LEU A 635 14.10 -21.14 -23.57
C LEU A 635 14.89 -20.36 -24.65
N SER A 636 16.16 -20.15 -24.39
CA SER A 636 17.09 -19.40 -25.25
C SER A 636 17.74 -20.28 -26.34
N TRP A 637 18.41 -19.64 -27.29
CA TRP A 637 19.21 -20.28 -28.34
C TRP A 637 20.37 -19.38 -28.75
N ASN A 638 21.62 -19.85 -28.69
CA ASN A 638 22.85 -19.10 -28.97
C ASN A 638 23.12 -18.73 -30.44
N CYS A 639 22.22 -19.13 -31.34
CA CYS A 639 22.38 -18.93 -32.79
C CYS A 639 23.66 -19.57 -33.39
N GLY A 640 24.17 -20.63 -32.76
CA GLY A 640 25.32 -21.40 -33.26
C GLY A 640 26.64 -21.07 -32.58
N GLU A 641 26.71 -20.06 -31.70
CA GLU A 641 27.90 -19.71 -30.95
C GLU A 641 27.55 -19.12 -29.60
N GLU A 642 28.17 -19.62 -28.54
CA GLU A 642 27.90 -19.20 -27.17
C GLU A 642 28.58 -17.86 -26.86
N GLY A 643 27.84 -16.91 -26.29
CA GLY A 643 28.38 -15.63 -25.81
C GLY A 643 28.75 -14.62 -26.92
N GLU A 644 29.72 -13.76 -26.63
CA GLU A 644 30.15 -12.72 -27.57
C GLU A 644 30.85 -13.31 -28.77
N THR A 645 30.63 -12.72 -29.96
CA THR A 645 31.22 -13.16 -31.20
C THR A 645 31.43 -12.01 -32.18
N ASN A 646 32.46 -12.13 -33.05
CA ASN A 646 32.71 -11.21 -34.16
C ASN A 646 32.31 -11.83 -35.52
N LYS A 647 31.75 -13.05 -35.54
CA LYS A 647 31.35 -13.71 -36.78
C LYS A 647 30.08 -13.05 -37.34
N SER A 648 30.25 -12.41 -38.52
CA SER A 648 29.14 -11.66 -39.15
C SER A 648 27.90 -12.52 -39.40
N ALA A 649 28.05 -13.78 -39.79
CA ALA A 649 26.93 -14.68 -40.04
C ALA A 649 26.11 -14.96 -38.73
N VAL A 650 26.80 -15.14 -37.58
CA VAL A 650 26.13 -15.34 -36.27
C VAL A 650 25.43 -14.05 -35.83
N LEU A 651 26.11 -12.90 -35.96
CA LEU A 651 25.50 -11.59 -35.59
C LEU A 651 24.27 -11.28 -36.45
N GLN A 652 24.30 -11.57 -37.74
CA GLN A 652 23.14 -11.42 -38.63
C GLN A 652 21.99 -12.35 -38.22
N THR A 653 22.30 -13.59 -37.83
CA THR A 653 21.31 -14.55 -37.36
C THR A 653 20.69 -14.08 -36.05
N ARG A 654 21.50 -13.60 -35.09
CA ARG A 654 21.00 -13.03 -33.80
C ARG A 654 20.09 -11.83 -34.06
N LEU A 655 20.50 -10.89 -34.89
CA LEU A 655 19.69 -9.72 -35.24
C LEU A 655 18.36 -10.13 -35.90
N LYS A 656 18.39 -11.16 -36.80
CA LYS A 656 17.19 -11.71 -37.42
C LYS A 656 16.25 -12.29 -36.35
N GLN A 657 16.76 -13.05 -35.39
CA GLN A 657 15.94 -13.66 -34.34
C GLN A 657 15.36 -12.62 -33.36
N ILE A 658 16.12 -11.60 -33.00
CA ILE A 658 15.61 -10.46 -32.23
C ILE A 658 14.44 -9.81 -32.95
N ARG A 659 14.61 -9.53 -34.27
CA ARG A 659 13.53 -8.97 -35.10
C ARG A 659 12.31 -9.89 -35.19
N ASN A 660 12.49 -11.21 -35.23
CA ASN A 660 11.39 -12.17 -35.20
C ASN A 660 10.62 -12.11 -33.90
N LEU A 661 11.31 -12.10 -32.77
CA LEU A 661 10.69 -11.99 -31.43
C LEU A 661 9.89 -10.69 -31.30
N LEU A 662 10.50 -9.55 -31.64
CA LEU A 662 9.85 -8.23 -31.60
C LEU A 662 8.71 -8.14 -32.64
N PHE A 663 8.89 -8.66 -33.86
CA PHE A 663 7.83 -8.70 -34.86
C PHE A 663 6.62 -9.41 -34.36
N ILE A 664 6.77 -10.64 -33.85
CA ILE A 664 5.65 -11.43 -33.28
C ILE A 664 4.99 -10.64 -32.15
N GLN A 665 5.77 -10.04 -31.23
CA GLN A 665 5.23 -9.27 -30.12
C GLN A 665 4.40 -8.07 -30.58
N TYR A 666 4.86 -7.32 -31.56
CA TYR A 666 4.16 -6.11 -32.01
C TYR A 666 3.01 -6.36 -32.98
N ILE A 667 2.98 -7.49 -33.71
CA ILE A 667 1.81 -7.87 -34.53
C ILE A 667 0.74 -8.62 -33.75
N SER A 668 1.06 -9.15 -32.58
CA SER A 668 0.10 -9.87 -31.75
C SER A 668 -0.95 -8.93 -31.19
N VAL A 669 -2.19 -9.40 -31.12
CA VAL A 669 -3.27 -8.69 -30.41
C VAL A 669 -3.01 -8.81 -28.90
N GLY A 670 -3.11 -7.72 -28.18
CA GLY A 670 -2.70 -7.58 -26.78
C GLY A 670 -1.76 -6.38 -26.64
N ILE A 671 -1.17 -6.19 -25.48
CA ILE A 671 -0.36 -5.03 -25.12
C ILE A 671 1.12 -5.42 -25.14
N PRO A 672 1.96 -4.86 -26.02
CA PRO A 672 3.38 -5.14 -26.01
C PRO A 672 4.07 -4.46 -24.84
N VAL A 673 4.92 -5.20 -24.12
CA VAL A 673 5.77 -4.72 -23.03
C VAL A 673 7.23 -4.86 -23.46
N LEU A 674 7.90 -3.74 -23.68
CA LEU A 674 9.32 -3.68 -23.97
C LEU A 674 10.10 -3.46 -22.68
N ASN A 675 11.17 -4.18 -22.49
CA ASN A 675 12.00 -4.06 -21.30
C ASN A 675 13.22 -3.16 -21.60
N MET A 676 13.60 -2.33 -20.64
CA MET A 676 14.74 -1.40 -20.75
C MET A 676 16.02 -2.10 -21.20
N GLY A 677 16.62 -1.57 -22.27
CA GLY A 677 17.85 -2.09 -22.89
C GLY A 677 17.61 -3.06 -24.04
N ASP A 678 16.42 -3.61 -24.22
CA ASP A 678 16.10 -4.50 -25.34
C ASP A 678 16.14 -3.77 -26.67
N GLU A 679 15.85 -2.46 -26.70
CA GLU A 679 15.86 -1.61 -27.86
C GLU A 679 17.26 -1.34 -28.42
N CYS A 680 18.30 -1.60 -27.65
CA CYS A 680 19.69 -1.39 -28.11
C CYS A 680 20.61 -2.60 -27.87
N GLY A 681 20.09 -3.69 -27.33
CA GLY A 681 20.82 -4.95 -27.16
C GLY A 681 21.75 -4.98 -25.95
N VAL A 682 21.33 -4.44 -24.81
CA VAL A 682 22.07 -4.54 -23.54
C VAL A 682 22.15 -5.99 -23.11
N SER A 683 23.36 -6.50 -22.86
CA SER A 683 23.64 -7.87 -22.40
C SER A 683 24.01 -7.90 -20.92
N THR A 684 23.53 -8.95 -20.23
CA THR A 684 23.94 -9.33 -18.87
C THR A 684 25.00 -10.42 -18.87
N ASN A 685 25.60 -10.70 -20.04
CA ASN A 685 26.56 -11.78 -20.27
C ASN A 685 25.98 -13.16 -19.94
N GLY A 686 24.71 -13.39 -20.27
CA GLY A 686 24.02 -14.65 -20.06
C GLY A 686 23.56 -14.89 -18.62
N SER A 687 23.69 -13.91 -17.73
CA SER A 687 23.17 -14.04 -16.37
C SER A 687 21.67 -13.70 -16.33
N PRO A 688 20.82 -14.59 -15.82
CA PRO A 688 19.40 -14.31 -15.64
C PRO A 688 19.08 -13.53 -14.36
N LEU A 689 20.08 -13.26 -13.51
CA LEU A 689 19.89 -12.62 -12.21
C LEU A 689 19.63 -11.13 -12.36
N LEU A 690 18.70 -10.62 -11.55
CA LEU A 690 18.30 -9.20 -11.55
C LEU A 690 19.49 -8.27 -11.24
N GLU A 691 20.32 -8.64 -10.28
CA GLU A 691 21.53 -7.91 -9.86
C GLU A 691 22.62 -7.81 -10.94
N SER A 692 22.58 -8.69 -11.93
CA SER A 692 23.50 -8.65 -13.07
C SER A 692 23.13 -7.59 -14.12
N ARG A 693 21.99 -6.92 -13.97
CA ARG A 693 21.52 -5.87 -14.87
C ARG A 693 22.45 -4.66 -14.82
N LYS A 694 22.95 -4.28 -15.98
CA LYS A 694 23.82 -3.11 -16.13
C LYS A 694 22.97 -1.85 -16.36
N PRO A 695 23.47 -0.68 -15.93
CA PRO A 695 22.85 0.59 -16.28
C PRO A 695 22.78 0.76 -17.80
N PHE A 696 21.77 1.47 -18.26
CA PHE A 696 21.53 1.71 -19.68
C PHE A 696 22.67 2.56 -20.30
N ASP A 697 23.41 1.96 -21.23
CA ASP A 697 24.43 2.69 -21.98
C ASP A 697 23.81 3.36 -23.21
N TRP A 698 23.60 4.66 -23.15
CA TRP A 698 23.01 5.48 -24.19
C TRP A 698 23.82 5.50 -25.50
N ASN A 699 25.13 5.18 -25.47
CA ASN A 699 25.95 5.08 -26.67
C ASN A 699 25.55 3.87 -27.53
N MET A 700 24.99 2.83 -26.93
CA MET A 700 24.54 1.64 -27.67
C MET A 700 23.42 1.96 -28.67
N LEU A 701 22.63 2.99 -28.43
CA LEU A 701 21.61 3.46 -29.38
C LEU A 701 22.21 3.90 -30.73
N ALA A 702 23.43 4.42 -30.73
CA ALA A 702 24.15 4.84 -31.94
C ALA A 702 24.99 3.72 -32.57
N SER A 703 25.14 2.57 -31.90
CA SER A 703 25.84 1.41 -32.45
C SER A 703 25.09 0.87 -33.68
N GLY A 704 25.82 0.26 -34.63
CA GLY A 704 25.20 -0.31 -35.82
C GLY A 704 24.13 -1.38 -35.52
N PHE A 705 24.28 -2.09 -34.42
CA PHE A 705 23.32 -3.09 -33.93
C PHE A 705 22.13 -2.45 -33.21
N GLY A 706 22.39 -1.59 -32.22
CA GLY A 706 21.35 -0.92 -31.44
C GLY A 706 20.49 0.01 -32.30
N ALA A 707 21.09 0.80 -33.20
CA ALA A 707 20.33 1.66 -34.08
C ALA A 707 19.33 0.87 -34.95
N GLN A 708 19.71 -0.31 -35.44
CA GLN A 708 18.85 -1.15 -36.26
C GLN A 708 17.66 -1.71 -35.46
N ILE A 709 17.88 -2.08 -34.19
CA ILE A 709 16.78 -2.57 -33.31
C ILE A 709 15.86 -1.42 -32.96
N THR A 710 16.40 -0.27 -32.54
CA THR A 710 15.60 0.92 -32.16
C THR A 710 14.74 1.38 -33.36
N GLN A 711 15.29 1.48 -34.56
CA GLN A 711 14.53 1.83 -35.76
C GLN A 711 13.45 0.80 -36.08
N PHE A 712 13.74 -0.49 -35.89
CA PHE A 712 12.78 -1.56 -36.12
C PHE A 712 11.59 -1.45 -35.12
N ILE A 713 11.85 -1.21 -33.84
CA ILE A 713 10.80 -1.01 -32.81
C ILE A 713 9.93 0.20 -33.16
N SER A 714 10.55 1.36 -33.48
CA SER A 714 9.81 2.58 -33.85
C SER A 714 8.96 2.36 -35.11
N PHE A 715 9.47 1.61 -36.07
CA PHE A 715 8.70 1.21 -37.26
C PHE A 715 7.49 0.34 -36.88
N MET A 716 7.70 -0.72 -36.08
CA MET A 716 6.65 -1.64 -35.68
C MET A 716 5.57 -0.95 -34.85
N THR A 717 5.96 -0.04 -33.95
CA THR A 717 5.04 0.81 -33.22
C THR A 717 4.17 1.65 -34.13
N SER A 718 4.79 2.27 -35.15
CA SER A 718 4.05 3.07 -36.14
C SER A 718 3.11 2.23 -37.02
N VAL A 719 3.49 0.99 -37.36
CA VAL A 719 2.60 0.03 -38.03
C VAL A 719 1.41 -0.31 -37.16
N ARG A 720 1.65 -0.58 -35.86
CA ARG A 720 0.60 -0.90 -34.89
C ARG A 720 -0.40 0.25 -34.73
N ALA A 721 0.09 1.49 -34.65
CA ALA A 721 -0.75 2.68 -34.56
C ALA A 721 -1.58 2.92 -35.82
N ARG A 722 -0.98 2.80 -37.00
CA ARG A 722 -1.67 2.93 -38.31
C ARG A 722 -2.71 1.84 -38.55
N ARG A 723 -2.51 0.64 -38.00
CA ARG A 723 -3.42 -0.50 -38.14
C ARG A 723 -4.06 -0.84 -36.80
N SER A 724 -4.52 0.20 -36.11
CA SER A 724 -5.27 0.07 -34.85
C SER A 724 -6.51 -0.84 -34.96
N ASP A 725 -7.14 -0.85 -36.15
CA ASP A 725 -8.24 -1.73 -36.51
C ASP A 725 -7.90 -3.22 -36.39
N VAL A 726 -6.62 -3.59 -36.56
CA VAL A 726 -6.14 -4.95 -36.50
C VAL A 726 -5.50 -5.28 -35.14
N PHE A 727 -4.59 -4.43 -34.67
CA PHE A 727 -3.69 -4.75 -33.56
C PHE A 727 -4.14 -4.20 -32.20
N GLN A 728 -4.90 -3.08 -32.19
CA GLN A 728 -5.37 -2.42 -30.97
C GLN A 728 -6.85 -2.72 -30.74
N ARG A 729 -7.14 -3.91 -30.24
CA ARG A 729 -8.50 -4.42 -30.15
C ARG A 729 -8.89 -4.78 -28.72
N SER A 730 -10.06 -4.35 -28.31
CA SER A 730 -10.72 -4.78 -27.06
C SER A 730 -11.45 -6.13 -27.19
N LYS A 731 -11.71 -6.60 -28.43
CA LYS A 731 -12.42 -7.85 -28.73
C LYS A 731 -11.59 -8.75 -29.63
N PHE A 732 -11.67 -10.06 -29.41
CA PHE A 732 -11.01 -11.06 -30.24
C PHE A 732 -11.44 -10.96 -31.71
N LEU A 733 -10.51 -11.31 -32.59
CA LEU A 733 -10.79 -11.51 -34.00
C LEU A 733 -11.77 -12.69 -34.17
N LYS A 734 -12.80 -12.49 -35.00
CA LYS A 734 -13.71 -13.58 -35.32
C LYS A 734 -13.05 -14.54 -36.30
N PRO A 735 -13.29 -15.88 -36.23
CA PRO A 735 -12.69 -16.85 -37.13
C PRO A 735 -12.90 -16.52 -38.62
N LYS A 736 -14.06 -16.00 -39.00
CA LYS A 736 -14.37 -15.58 -40.38
C LYS A 736 -13.50 -14.43 -40.90
N ASN A 737 -12.81 -13.71 -40.02
CA ASN A 737 -11.92 -12.59 -40.40
C ASN A 737 -10.47 -13.02 -40.52
N ILE A 738 -10.16 -14.28 -40.25
CA ILE A 738 -8.81 -14.82 -40.22
C ILE A 738 -8.70 -15.96 -41.21
N VAL A 739 -7.66 -15.93 -42.03
CA VAL A 739 -7.27 -17.07 -42.88
C VAL A 739 -5.81 -17.36 -42.65
N TRP A 740 -5.51 -18.59 -42.38
CA TRP A 740 -4.16 -19.10 -42.12
C TRP A 740 -3.65 -19.88 -43.31
N TYR A 741 -2.37 -19.77 -43.62
CA TYR A 741 -1.73 -20.45 -44.70
C TYR A 741 -0.40 -21.09 -44.26
N ALA A 742 -0.13 -22.30 -44.74
CA ALA A 742 1.18 -22.91 -44.75
C ALA A 742 2.06 -22.34 -45.87
N ASN A 743 3.30 -22.78 -45.97
CA ASN A 743 4.24 -22.32 -46.98
C ASN A 743 3.83 -22.65 -48.43
N ASP A 744 3.04 -23.70 -48.63
CA ASP A 744 2.42 -24.12 -49.86
C ASP A 744 1.04 -23.50 -50.13
N GLN A 745 0.65 -22.50 -49.32
CA GLN A 745 -0.63 -21.81 -49.37
C GLN A 745 -1.85 -22.67 -49.01
N THR A 746 -1.64 -23.88 -48.48
CA THR A 746 -2.68 -24.74 -47.96
C THR A 746 -3.01 -24.37 -46.51
N THR A 747 -4.01 -25.06 -45.91
CA THR A 747 -4.32 -24.94 -44.47
C THR A 747 -3.16 -25.54 -43.67
N PRO A 748 -2.64 -24.84 -42.64
CA PRO A 748 -1.56 -25.34 -41.80
C PRO A 748 -1.90 -26.63 -41.10
N ASN A 749 -0.94 -27.54 -41.03
CA ASN A 749 -1.02 -28.65 -40.05
C ASN A 749 -0.63 -28.08 -38.68
N TRP A 750 -1.62 -27.91 -37.84
CA TRP A 750 -1.50 -27.20 -36.55
C TRP A 750 -0.57 -27.91 -35.55
N GLU A 751 -0.46 -29.23 -35.64
CA GLU A 751 0.35 -30.04 -34.74
C GLU A 751 1.73 -30.37 -35.33
N ASP A 752 2.07 -29.82 -36.48
CA ASP A 752 3.36 -30.01 -37.09
C ASP A 752 4.47 -29.33 -36.29
N THR A 753 5.26 -30.12 -35.60
CA THR A 753 6.42 -29.65 -34.81
C THR A 753 7.63 -29.27 -35.68
N ALA A 754 7.65 -29.61 -36.96
CA ALA A 754 8.74 -29.29 -37.89
C ALA A 754 8.53 -27.94 -38.62
N SER A 755 7.28 -27.55 -38.83
CA SER A 755 6.98 -26.28 -39.54
C SER A 755 7.38 -25.04 -38.76
N ARG A 756 7.99 -24.09 -39.45
CA ARG A 756 8.38 -22.77 -38.91
C ARG A 756 7.81 -21.63 -39.75
N PHE A 757 6.86 -21.93 -40.60
CA PHE A 757 6.17 -20.96 -41.43
C PHE A 757 4.68 -20.89 -41.08
N LEU A 758 4.19 -19.69 -40.85
CA LEU A 758 2.77 -19.43 -40.69
C LEU A 758 2.46 -18.07 -41.33
N ALA A 759 1.57 -18.06 -42.33
CA ALA A 759 1.05 -16.83 -42.89
C ALA A 759 -0.37 -16.56 -42.40
N LEU A 760 -0.64 -15.28 -42.16
CA LEU A 760 -1.90 -14.78 -41.61
C LEU A 760 -2.46 -13.70 -42.53
N ARG A 761 -3.70 -13.90 -42.99
CA ARG A 761 -4.51 -12.88 -43.69
C ARG A 761 -5.65 -12.46 -42.78
N ILE A 762 -5.65 -11.17 -42.40
CA ILE A 762 -6.74 -10.57 -41.63
C ILE A 762 -7.59 -9.73 -42.56
N ARG A 763 -8.90 -10.00 -42.61
CA ARG A 763 -9.86 -9.13 -43.28
C ARG A 763 -10.22 -8.00 -42.34
N ALA A 764 -9.92 -6.77 -42.74
CA ALA A 764 -10.45 -5.58 -42.03
C ALA A 764 -11.98 -5.62 -42.05
N LYS A 765 -12.61 -5.09 -41.01
CA LYS A 765 -14.05 -4.86 -41.03
C LYS A 765 -14.35 -3.99 -42.26
N GLU A 766 -15.29 -4.39 -43.07
CA GLU A 766 -16.03 -3.43 -43.90
C GLU A 766 -16.64 -2.39 -42.93
N GLN A 767 -16.29 -1.14 -43.17
CA GLN A 767 -16.78 0.00 -42.38
C GLN A 767 -18.30 0.10 -42.43
#